data_f04eedf151cdcae5d2f262392b669bdc
#
_entry.id   f04eedf151cdcae5d2f262392b669bdc
#
_cell.length_a   1.000
_cell.length_b   1.000
_cell.length_c   1.000
_cell.angle_alpha   90.00
_cell.angle_beta   90.00
_cell.angle_gamma   90.00
#
_symmetry.space_group_name_H-M   'P 1'
#
loop_
_entity.id
_entity.type
_entity.pdbx_description
1 polymer ?
#
loop_
_entity_poly.entity_id
_entity_poly.type
_entity_poly.pdbx_seq_one_letter_code
_entity_poly.pdbx_strand_id
1 'polypeptide(L)'
;MKLPMKWISEYAPINTDAENYMNKMIMIGNGVEGYEDLAHGIKGVVVGKVLTCEAHPDSDHLHVTTVDVGSGEPLQIVCGAPNCEAGILVPVATVGARMPDGTEIKKGKLRGVESFGMLCSADELGVPVELYPSCGKEGLLIFREDYPLGADVRPILGIDDTVMDFEVLANRPDCLSVWGMARETAVACGTTFTKPAISVKEAGDDIHNYVSVEVKDPDLCPRYISRVVKNIRIGQSPMWLRKYLHGAGMRSINNVVDITNFVMLETGHPMHAFDLDMVDGHQIIVRRAVEGEKITTLDGKDYNLVPGQLVICDANKPSCLAGIMGGEESEITEKTHTLMFECAVFDRASVRVTSRNLGIRTESSGRFEKGVNCRTAMEAMDRACQLINELDAGDVVSGVIDLYPAPVEVAPIKASCRRIAKRSGVDMPDEDIIRILKDLNFGVEADGDSLTVTVPDYRQDVEGEADLCEEALRVYGYDHIPGTRLRGETTPGGRSERMRLKDQVSKLLTGIGFYEVMNFSFVSPKSVEKLGLPEGDPRYGMMPILNPLGEDTSVMRTTLVPGMLSTLALNMNRGNETARLYEASAVFDPAHRTEENLPTETQKLCLGMYGKDVDFFTVRAAAERIFNAMGITTECEQGTEVYYHPGRRAVLKHGDEIVCVLGEIHPAVREKFDMPVRAYVAELDLTQIAALRTPMGTVKLMPKYPAVSRDLSLVMPETTAVGPLLKEMSRAAGKILEDAKMFDVYRSAQLGADKKSIAFSFIFRGADHTLTEDEINAAMQKLLDAAAQHQAVIRS
;
A
#
# COMPACT_ATOMS: atom_id res chain seq x y z
N MET A 1 7.29 13.82 4.24
CA MET A 1 8.02 14.52 5.33
C MET A 1 7.33 15.84 5.58
N LYS A 2 6.87 16.05 6.82
CA LYS A 2 6.16 17.28 7.20
C LYS A 2 7.13 18.40 7.56
N LEU A 3 6.97 19.58 6.96
CA LEU A 3 7.78 20.76 7.27
C LEU A 3 6.93 22.03 7.34
N PRO A 4 7.08 22.86 8.40
CA PRO A 4 6.48 24.18 8.51
C PRO A 4 7.01 25.15 7.43
N MET A 5 6.12 25.83 6.73
CA MET A 5 6.49 26.82 5.70
C MET A 5 7.34 27.96 6.27
N LYS A 6 7.05 28.43 7.49
CA LYS A 6 7.84 29.47 8.14
C LYS A 6 9.28 29.02 8.38
N TRP A 7 9.49 27.76 8.78
CA TRP A 7 10.84 27.26 8.97
C TRP A 7 11.65 27.22 7.67
N ILE A 8 11.04 26.74 6.56
CA ILE A 8 11.67 26.79 5.24
C ILE A 8 11.95 28.26 4.85
N SER A 9 10.99 29.16 5.12
CA SER A 9 11.08 30.57 4.73
C SER A 9 12.16 31.35 5.48
N GLU A 10 12.67 30.87 6.62
CA GLU A 10 13.84 31.44 7.31
C GLU A 10 15.12 31.34 6.45
N TYR A 11 15.20 30.31 5.61
CA TYR A 11 16.38 30.06 4.71
C TYR A 11 16.13 30.46 3.27
N ALA A 12 14.89 30.37 2.79
CA ALA A 12 14.48 30.76 1.44
C ALA A 12 13.07 31.36 1.47
N PRO A 13 12.92 32.68 1.26
CA PRO A 13 11.62 33.35 1.36
C PRO A 13 10.56 32.74 0.44
N ILE A 14 9.38 32.42 0.99
CA ILE A 14 8.21 31.95 0.25
C ILE A 14 7.26 33.15 0.07
N ASN A 15 7.20 33.71 -1.15
CA ASN A 15 6.44 34.90 -1.48
C ASN A 15 5.09 34.58 -2.13
N THR A 16 4.43 33.49 -1.70
CA THR A 16 3.15 33.04 -2.25
C THR A 16 2.35 32.29 -1.18
N ASP A 17 1.07 32.03 -1.43
CA ASP A 17 0.25 31.19 -0.57
C ASP A 17 0.63 29.69 -0.67
N ALA A 18 0.07 28.88 0.22
CA ALA A 18 0.38 27.46 0.37
C ALA A 18 0.07 26.62 -0.89
N GLU A 19 -1.06 26.89 -1.55
CA GLU A 19 -1.49 26.17 -2.75
C GLU A 19 -0.55 26.45 -3.92
N ASN A 20 -0.23 27.71 -4.17
CA ASN A 20 0.71 28.10 -5.21
C ASN A 20 2.14 27.62 -4.92
N TYR A 21 2.56 27.62 -3.64
CA TYR A 21 3.85 27.07 -3.25
C TYR A 21 3.91 25.56 -3.50
N MET A 22 2.89 24.81 -3.09
CA MET A 22 2.77 23.39 -3.38
C MET A 22 2.91 23.12 -4.88
N ASN A 23 2.17 23.82 -5.72
CA ASN A 23 2.22 23.65 -7.18
C ASN A 23 3.62 23.96 -7.74
N LYS A 24 4.30 24.99 -7.26
CA LYS A 24 5.67 25.30 -7.69
C LYS A 24 6.65 24.18 -7.33
N MET A 25 6.56 23.63 -6.13
CA MET A 25 7.43 22.52 -5.70
C MET A 25 7.20 21.25 -6.52
N ILE A 26 5.93 20.90 -6.79
CA ILE A 26 5.57 19.77 -7.65
C ILE A 26 6.13 19.95 -9.05
N MET A 27 6.02 21.14 -9.63
CA MET A 27 6.47 21.41 -11.00
C MET A 27 7.99 21.28 -11.19
N ILE A 28 8.78 21.49 -10.15
CA ILE A 28 10.24 21.25 -10.19
C ILE A 28 10.66 19.87 -9.72
N GLY A 29 9.70 18.93 -9.56
CA GLY A 29 9.96 17.52 -9.25
C GLY A 29 9.98 17.15 -7.76
N ASN A 30 9.58 18.06 -6.86
CA ASN A 30 9.42 17.76 -5.44
C ASN A 30 7.95 17.48 -5.13
N GLY A 31 7.58 16.21 -4.97
CA GLY A 31 6.22 15.80 -4.67
C GLY A 31 5.71 16.39 -3.36
N VAL A 32 4.44 16.81 -3.34
CA VAL A 32 3.74 17.27 -2.14
C VAL A 32 2.39 16.56 -2.08
N GLU A 33 2.15 15.80 -1.02
CA GLU A 33 0.89 15.06 -0.82
C GLU A 33 -0.26 15.98 -0.38
N GLY A 34 0.08 17.09 0.30
CA GLY A 34 -0.88 18.09 0.76
C GLY A 34 -0.28 19.09 1.74
N TYR A 35 -1.14 19.94 2.28
CA TYR A 35 -0.74 20.88 3.32
C TYR A 35 -1.84 21.04 4.38
N GLU A 36 -1.45 21.44 5.59
CA GLU A 36 -2.31 21.60 6.75
C GLU A 36 -2.08 22.99 7.37
N ASP A 37 -3.15 23.77 7.53
CA ASP A 37 -3.14 24.99 8.33
C ASP A 37 -3.23 24.62 9.82
N LEU A 38 -2.18 24.85 10.58
CA LEU A 38 -2.12 24.53 12.01
C LEU A 38 -3.13 25.30 12.85
N ALA A 39 -3.58 26.44 12.37
CA ALA A 39 -4.62 27.21 13.04
C ALA A 39 -6.02 26.62 12.86
N HIS A 40 -6.21 25.63 11.98
CA HIS A 40 -7.51 25.01 11.67
C HIS A 40 -8.65 26.05 11.47
N GLY A 41 -8.31 27.22 10.94
CA GLY A 41 -9.25 28.31 10.70
C GLY A 41 -9.66 29.14 11.92
N ILE A 42 -8.95 29.01 13.05
CA ILE A 42 -9.16 29.85 14.26
C ILE A 42 -9.05 31.34 13.90
N LYS A 43 -10.03 32.13 14.36
CA LYS A 43 -10.06 33.61 14.22
C LYS A 43 -10.71 34.22 15.44
N GLY A 44 -10.24 35.43 15.84
CA GLY A 44 -10.87 36.20 16.91
C GLY A 44 -10.64 35.66 18.33
N VAL A 45 -9.61 34.79 18.50
CA VAL A 45 -9.15 34.38 19.83
C VAL A 45 -7.94 35.21 20.19
N VAL A 46 -8.02 35.86 21.36
CA VAL A 46 -7.04 36.87 21.82
C VAL A 46 -6.56 36.60 23.25
N VAL A 47 -5.45 37.20 23.62
CA VAL A 47 -4.96 37.15 25.02
C VAL A 47 -5.86 37.99 25.90
N GLY A 48 -6.35 37.41 26.98
CA GLY A 48 -7.10 38.12 28.00
C GLY A 48 -6.61 37.83 29.40
N LYS A 49 -6.80 38.80 30.31
CA LYS A 49 -6.49 38.67 31.74
C LYS A 49 -7.77 38.58 32.55
N VAL A 50 -7.90 37.54 33.34
CA VAL A 50 -9.01 37.37 34.27
C VAL A 50 -8.82 38.37 35.43
N LEU A 51 -9.68 39.36 35.54
CA LEU A 51 -9.64 40.38 36.59
C LEU A 51 -10.31 39.88 37.86
N THR A 52 -11.52 39.28 37.74
CA THR A 52 -12.27 38.70 38.85
C THR A 52 -12.77 37.32 38.47
N CYS A 53 -12.91 36.46 39.48
CA CYS A 53 -13.46 35.10 39.33
C CYS A 53 -14.35 34.82 40.55
N GLU A 54 -15.67 34.86 40.38
CA GLU A 54 -16.67 34.69 41.43
C GLU A 54 -17.50 33.43 41.17
N ALA A 55 -17.98 32.77 42.24
CA ALA A 55 -18.85 31.59 42.10
C ALA A 55 -20.18 31.99 41.43
N HIS A 56 -20.66 31.16 40.51
CA HIS A 56 -21.93 31.37 39.81
C HIS A 56 -23.10 31.21 40.79
N PRO A 57 -24.10 32.13 40.81
CA PRO A 57 -25.21 32.12 41.81
C PRO A 57 -26.05 30.83 41.74
N ASP A 58 -26.18 30.20 40.59
CA ASP A 58 -27.05 29.03 40.38
C ASP A 58 -26.23 27.78 39.92
N SER A 59 -24.94 27.68 40.26
CA SER A 59 -24.10 26.54 39.91
C SER A 59 -22.98 26.34 40.91
N ASP A 60 -22.65 25.13 41.20
CA ASP A 60 -21.59 24.69 42.11
C ASP A 60 -20.22 24.53 41.41
N HIS A 61 -20.17 24.53 40.06
CA HIS A 61 -18.95 24.35 39.28
C HIS A 61 -18.69 25.44 38.22
N LEU A 62 -19.62 26.42 38.08
CA LEU A 62 -19.42 27.56 37.18
C LEU A 62 -18.91 28.78 37.94
N HIS A 63 -18.12 29.59 37.24
CA HIS A 63 -17.63 30.88 37.71
C HIS A 63 -18.08 31.99 36.78
N VAL A 64 -18.39 33.16 37.33
CA VAL A 64 -18.60 34.37 36.57
C VAL A 64 -17.31 35.17 36.62
N THR A 65 -16.73 35.45 35.49
CA THR A 65 -15.45 36.15 35.40
C THR A 65 -15.60 37.46 34.69
N THR A 66 -14.76 38.44 35.08
CA THR A 66 -14.55 39.70 34.36
C THR A 66 -13.17 39.61 33.71
N VAL A 67 -13.11 39.80 32.40
CA VAL A 67 -11.89 39.52 31.60
C VAL A 67 -11.52 40.76 30.79
N ASP A 68 -10.32 41.24 30.96
CA ASP A 68 -9.77 42.31 30.13
C ASP A 68 -9.09 41.75 28.90
N VAL A 69 -9.57 42.11 27.73
CA VAL A 69 -9.01 41.73 26.42
C VAL A 69 -8.38 42.92 25.68
N GLY A 70 -8.08 44.00 26.39
CA GLY A 70 -7.46 45.20 25.80
C GLY A 70 -8.41 46.07 24.98
N SER A 71 -9.71 45.80 25.00
CA SER A 71 -10.74 46.55 24.24
C SER A 71 -11.25 47.80 24.95
N GLY A 72 -10.79 48.08 26.18
CA GLY A 72 -11.19 49.21 27.00
C GLY A 72 -12.33 48.90 27.97
N GLU A 73 -13.25 48.01 27.66
CA GLU A 73 -14.30 47.53 28.57
C GLU A 73 -14.09 45.99 28.80
N PRO A 74 -13.99 45.56 30.07
CA PRO A 74 -13.87 44.16 30.41
C PRO A 74 -15.11 43.36 30.01
N LEU A 75 -14.91 42.13 29.57
CA LEU A 75 -15.97 41.22 29.18
C LEU A 75 -16.41 40.32 30.35
N GLN A 76 -17.73 40.17 30.54
CA GLN A 76 -18.25 39.15 31.43
C GLN A 76 -18.29 37.80 30.71
N ILE A 77 -17.63 36.79 31.27
CA ILE A 77 -17.58 35.46 30.70
C ILE A 77 -17.87 34.44 31.79
N VAL A 78 -18.74 33.45 31.50
CA VAL A 78 -19.02 32.32 32.38
C VAL A 78 -18.10 31.15 32.01
N CYS A 79 -17.36 30.68 33.01
CA CYS A 79 -16.36 29.61 32.82
C CYS A 79 -16.63 28.41 33.75
N GLY A 80 -16.49 27.20 33.22
CA GLY A 80 -16.63 25.95 34.00
C GLY A 80 -15.30 25.25 34.31
N ALA A 81 -14.19 25.86 33.97
CA ALA A 81 -12.88 25.22 34.16
C ALA A 81 -12.45 25.28 35.64
N PRO A 82 -11.89 24.17 36.18
CA PRO A 82 -11.53 24.05 37.60
C PRO A 82 -10.32 24.90 38.00
N ASN A 83 -9.50 25.34 37.03
CA ASN A 83 -8.31 26.17 37.22
C ASN A 83 -8.52 27.65 36.92
N CYS A 84 -9.79 28.09 36.85
CA CYS A 84 -10.12 29.47 36.60
C CYS A 84 -9.96 30.32 37.87
N GLU A 85 -9.03 31.28 37.86
CA GLU A 85 -8.79 32.17 38.98
C GLU A 85 -8.46 33.60 38.52
N ALA A 86 -8.55 34.57 39.43
CA ALA A 86 -8.22 35.95 39.14
C ALA A 86 -6.70 36.14 38.96
N GLY A 87 -6.28 36.92 38.00
CA GLY A 87 -4.89 37.28 37.71
C GLY A 87 -4.26 36.49 36.57
N ILE A 88 -4.83 35.36 36.15
CA ILE A 88 -4.28 34.55 35.07
C ILE A 88 -4.46 35.20 33.70
N LEU A 89 -3.50 34.91 32.79
CA LEU A 89 -3.57 35.21 31.36
C LEU A 89 -4.00 33.95 30.60
N VAL A 90 -5.02 34.10 29.77
CA VAL A 90 -5.65 32.96 29.07
C VAL A 90 -6.04 33.33 27.63
N PRO A 91 -6.17 32.35 26.71
CA PRO A 91 -6.82 32.58 25.43
C PRO A 91 -8.33 32.84 25.63
N VAL A 92 -8.83 33.89 24.99
CA VAL A 92 -10.23 34.32 25.04
C VAL A 92 -10.82 34.35 23.65
N ALA A 93 -11.77 33.48 23.37
CA ALA A 93 -12.58 33.55 22.18
C ALA A 93 -13.68 34.63 22.38
N THR A 94 -13.56 35.74 21.68
CA THR A 94 -14.52 36.85 21.74
C THR A 94 -15.76 36.53 20.91
N VAL A 95 -16.84 37.32 21.06
CA VAL A 95 -18.03 37.15 20.22
C VAL A 95 -17.67 37.35 18.74
N GLY A 96 -18.04 36.40 17.89
CA GLY A 96 -17.64 36.29 16.48
C GLY A 96 -16.37 35.51 16.23
N ALA A 97 -15.70 35.04 17.29
CA ALA A 97 -14.54 34.15 17.12
C ALA A 97 -14.95 32.79 16.48
N ARG A 98 -14.07 32.24 15.67
CA ARG A 98 -14.25 30.94 15.05
C ARG A 98 -13.28 29.94 15.65
N MET A 99 -13.82 28.79 16.07
CA MET A 99 -13.08 27.69 16.68
C MET A 99 -12.64 26.67 15.60
N PRO A 100 -11.71 25.72 15.91
CA PRO A 100 -11.21 24.73 14.97
C PRO A 100 -12.30 23.84 14.34
N ASP A 101 -13.34 23.53 15.10
CA ASP A 101 -14.50 22.75 14.66
C ASP A 101 -15.48 23.53 13.77
N GLY A 102 -15.17 24.80 13.49
CA GLY A 102 -16.03 25.73 12.74
C GLY A 102 -17.10 26.42 13.56
N THR A 103 -17.19 26.15 14.86
CA THR A 103 -18.15 26.81 15.77
C THR A 103 -17.85 28.29 15.87
N GLU A 104 -18.88 29.14 15.72
CA GLU A 104 -18.79 30.57 15.94
C GLU A 104 -19.25 30.91 17.34
N ILE A 105 -18.42 31.63 18.10
CA ILE A 105 -18.75 32.08 19.47
C ILE A 105 -19.76 33.21 19.42
N LYS A 106 -20.89 33.00 20.08
CA LYS A 106 -22.00 33.95 20.16
C LYS A 106 -22.23 34.42 21.60
N LYS A 107 -22.84 35.62 21.77
CA LYS A 107 -23.38 36.02 23.07
C LYS A 107 -24.35 34.93 23.54
N GLY A 108 -24.11 34.40 24.73
CA GLY A 108 -24.92 33.33 25.32
C GLY A 108 -25.42 33.64 26.71
N LYS A 109 -26.31 32.80 27.25
CA LYS A 109 -26.74 32.78 28.65
C LYS A 109 -26.49 31.41 29.23
N LEU A 110 -25.69 31.31 30.29
CA LEU A 110 -25.43 30.09 31.02
C LEU A 110 -26.10 30.19 32.39
N ARG A 111 -27.11 29.33 32.65
CA ARG A 111 -27.93 29.36 33.88
C ARG A 111 -28.38 30.77 34.30
N GLY A 112 -28.85 31.58 33.34
CA GLY A 112 -29.38 32.94 33.61
C GLY A 112 -28.35 34.07 33.52
N VAL A 113 -27.05 33.81 33.60
CA VAL A 113 -25.98 34.82 33.51
C VAL A 113 -25.49 34.95 32.06
N GLU A 114 -25.36 36.20 31.59
CA GLU A 114 -24.86 36.51 30.23
C GLU A 114 -23.35 36.23 30.12
N SER A 115 -22.93 35.63 29.00
CA SER A 115 -21.50 35.38 28.64
C SER A 115 -21.21 36.01 27.29
N PHE A 116 -20.15 36.82 27.22
CA PHE A 116 -19.73 37.58 26.03
C PHE A 116 -18.44 36.98 25.43
N GLY A 117 -18.25 35.69 25.51
CA GLY A 117 -17.09 34.99 25.00
C GLY A 117 -16.89 33.65 25.68
N MET A 118 -15.74 33.02 25.44
CA MET A 118 -15.33 31.76 26.05
C MET A 118 -13.84 31.80 26.41
N LEU A 119 -13.49 31.39 27.62
CA LEU A 119 -12.10 31.10 28.00
C LEU A 119 -11.73 29.73 27.47
N CYS A 120 -10.58 29.59 26.81
CA CYS A 120 -10.27 28.41 26.06
C CYS A 120 -9.24 27.51 26.74
N SER A 121 -9.45 26.20 26.63
CA SER A 121 -8.48 25.14 26.89
C SER A 121 -7.56 24.89 25.69
N ALA A 122 -6.53 24.11 25.86
CA ALA A 122 -5.67 23.65 24.76
C ALA A 122 -6.45 22.77 23.77
N ASP A 123 -7.30 21.88 24.25
CA ASP A 123 -8.12 20.99 23.43
C ASP A 123 -9.13 21.76 22.55
N GLU A 124 -9.80 22.78 23.11
CA GLU A 124 -10.72 23.61 22.34
C GLU A 124 -10.03 24.40 21.22
N LEU A 125 -8.76 24.70 21.40
CA LEU A 125 -7.93 25.36 20.38
C LEU A 125 -7.22 24.38 19.45
N GLY A 126 -7.38 23.05 19.63
CA GLY A 126 -6.68 22.04 18.86
C GLY A 126 -5.16 22.07 19.07
N VAL A 127 -4.69 22.64 20.18
CA VAL A 127 -3.26 22.75 20.50
C VAL A 127 -2.83 21.56 21.33
N PRO A 128 -1.82 20.77 20.88
CA PRO A 128 -1.32 19.63 21.64
C PRO A 128 -0.80 20.04 23.02
N VAL A 129 -1.18 19.26 24.04
CA VAL A 129 -0.76 19.49 25.44
C VAL A 129 0.76 19.37 25.56
N GLU A 130 1.41 18.62 24.69
CA GLU A 130 2.85 18.46 24.63
C GLU A 130 3.59 19.78 24.34
N LEU A 131 2.98 20.70 23.60
CA LEU A 131 3.52 22.04 23.38
C LEU A 131 3.39 22.90 24.64
N TYR A 132 2.44 22.60 25.50
CA TYR A 132 2.13 23.32 26.73
C TYR A 132 2.03 22.34 27.93
N PRO A 133 3.10 21.66 28.34
CA PRO A 133 3.03 20.62 29.40
C PRO A 133 2.56 21.15 30.75
N SER A 134 2.58 22.48 30.93
CA SER A 134 2.07 23.14 32.14
C SER A 134 0.54 23.24 32.20
N CYS A 135 -0.13 23.02 31.06
CA CYS A 135 -1.57 22.96 31.00
C CYS A 135 -1.98 21.51 31.21
N GLY A 136 -2.64 21.20 32.33
CA GLY A 136 -3.22 19.86 32.55
C GLY A 136 -4.17 19.51 31.39
N LYS A 137 -4.52 18.23 31.26
CA LYS A 137 -5.48 17.76 30.25
C LYS A 137 -6.88 18.38 30.45
N GLU A 138 -7.17 18.86 31.64
CA GLU A 138 -8.44 19.48 32.00
C GLU A 138 -8.21 20.89 32.48
N GLY A 139 -8.94 21.87 31.94
CA GLY A 139 -8.91 23.27 32.32
C GLY A 139 -8.38 24.22 31.27
N LEU A 140 -8.31 25.50 31.64
CA LEU A 140 -7.87 26.58 30.76
C LEU A 140 -6.38 26.47 30.43
N LEU A 141 -6.04 26.88 29.22
CA LEU A 141 -4.65 27.16 28.85
C LEU A 141 -4.20 28.43 29.54
N ILE A 142 -3.24 28.38 30.46
CA ILE A 142 -2.72 29.54 31.19
C ILE A 142 -1.34 29.90 30.62
N PHE A 143 -1.23 31.15 30.15
CA PHE A 143 0.07 31.68 29.73
C PHE A 143 0.93 32.02 30.95
N ARG A 144 2.20 31.56 30.94
CA ARG A 144 3.18 31.82 31.99
C ARG A 144 3.98 33.11 31.78
N GLU A 145 4.04 33.53 30.54
CA GLU A 145 4.73 34.74 30.12
C GLU A 145 3.70 35.90 29.96
N ASP A 146 4.17 37.10 30.13
CA ASP A 146 3.33 38.29 29.90
C ASP A 146 3.22 38.58 28.40
N TYR A 147 2.00 38.58 27.92
CA TYR A 147 1.66 38.95 26.54
C TYR A 147 0.74 40.18 26.52
N PRO A 148 0.81 41.01 25.46
CA PRO A 148 -0.08 42.13 25.32
C PRO A 148 -1.55 41.68 25.28
N LEU A 149 -2.41 42.35 26.08
CA LEU A 149 -3.84 42.08 26.06
C LEU A 149 -4.43 42.39 24.69
N GLY A 150 -5.29 41.52 24.18
CA GLY A 150 -5.88 41.61 22.84
C GLY A 150 -4.99 41.13 21.72
N ALA A 151 -3.76 40.68 22.01
CA ALA A 151 -2.90 40.07 21.00
C ALA A 151 -3.52 38.74 20.45
N ASP A 152 -3.34 38.49 19.16
CA ASP A 152 -3.75 37.24 18.55
C ASP A 152 -2.97 36.08 19.16
N VAL A 153 -3.67 35.01 19.57
CA VAL A 153 -3.05 33.89 20.24
C VAL A 153 -2.29 32.95 19.28
N ARG A 154 -2.60 32.96 17.98
CA ARG A 154 -2.03 32.03 17.01
C ARG A 154 -0.49 32.05 16.95
N PRO A 155 0.17 33.25 16.86
CA PRO A 155 1.63 33.31 16.90
C PRO A 155 2.22 32.83 18.23
N ILE A 156 1.51 33.18 19.35
CA ILE A 156 1.92 32.81 20.71
C ILE A 156 1.88 31.26 20.87
N LEU A 157 0.81 30.66 20.38
CA LEU A 157 0.61 29.20 20.41
C LEU A 157 1.44 28.46 19.38
N GLY A 158 2.09 29.17 18.44
CA GLY A 158 2.88 28.56 17.38
C GLY A 158 2.05 27.81 16.32
N ILE A 159 0.78 28.15 16.21
CA ILE A 159 -0.16 27.57 15.23
C ILE A 159 -0.43 28.47 14.03
N ASP A 160 0.25 29.58 13.90
CA ASP A 160 0.15 30.52 12.79
C ASP A 160 1.02 30.12 11.59
N ASP A 161 1.08 28.84 11.28
CA ASP A 161 1.91 28.26 10.22
C ASP A 161 1.13 27.24 9.39
N THR A 162 1.63 26.96 8.21
CA THR A 162 1.15 25.88 7.32
C THR A 162 2.23 24.84 7.20
N VAL A 163 1.88 23.58 7.42
CA VAL A 163 2.78 22.43 7.28
C VAL A 163 2.58 21.82 5.91
N MET A 164 3.66 21.70 5.14
CA MET A 164 3.70 20.94 3.87
C MET A 164 4.09 19.49 4.11
N ASP A 165 3.40 18.56 3.47
CA ASP A 165 3.77 17.13 3.51
C ASP A 165 4.46 16.75 2.19
N PHE A 166 5.79 16.71 2.23
CA PHE A 166 6.63 16.40 1.07
C PHE A 166 6.82 14.89 0.89
N GLU A 167 6.63 14.41 -0.33
CA GLU A 167 7.02 13.08 -0.76
C GLU A 167 8.47 13.10 -1.25
N VAL A 168 9.41 12.72 -0.38
CA VAL A 168 10.84 12.72 -0.73
C VAL A 168 11.26 11.36 -1.28
N LEU A 169 11.63 11.33 -2.56
CA LEU A 169 12.08 10.14 -3.25
C LEU A 169 13.47 9.67 -2.77
N ALA A 170 13.78 8.40 -3.03
CA ALA A 170 15.00 7.77 -2.53
C ALA A 170 16.31 8.35 -3.12
N ASN A 171 16.24 8.94 -4.32
CA ASN A 171 17.39 9.58 -4.98
C ASN A 171 17.70 10.99 -4.45
N ARG A 172 16.79 11.60 -3.66
CA ARG A 172 16.94 12.95 -3.13
C ARG A 172 17.06 12.96 -1.59
N PRO A 173 18.05 12.27 -1.00
CA PRO A 173 18.24 12.26 0.47
C PRO A 173 18.53 13.66 1.04
N ASP A 174 19.11 14.57 0.26
CA ASP A 174 19.31 15.96 0.60
C ASP A 174 18.01 16.69 0.99
N CYS A 175 16.90 16.36 0.32
CA CYS A 175 15.58 16.89 0.57
C CYS A 175 14.90 16.32 1.84
N LEU A 176 15.51 15.36 2.56
CA LEU A 176 15.08 14.95 3.89
C LEU A 176 15.49 15.95 4.98
N SER A 177 15.58 17.23 4.61
CA SER A 177 15.99 18.31 5.49
C SER A 177 15.33 19.63 5.10
N VAL A 178 15.24 20.54 6.09
CA VAL A 178 14.78 21.92 5.85
C VAL A 178 15.71 22.63 4.88
N TRP A 179 17.03 22.50 5.04
CA TRP A 179 17.99 23.15 4.13
C TRP A 179 17.90 22.61 2.71
N GLY A 180 17.69 21.31 2.53
CA GLY A 180 17.47 20.71 1.22
C GLY A 180 16.23 21.26 0.55
N MET A 181 15.10 21.26 1.27
CA MET A 181 13.84 21.82 0.77
C MET A 181 13.92 23.33 0.56
N ALA A 182 14.68 24.06 1.38
CA ALA A 182 14.87 25.50 1.20
C ALA A 182 15.70 25.84 -0.05
N ARG A 183 16.70 24.99 -0.42
CA ARG A 183 17.43 25.14 -1.68
C ARG A 183 16.49 24.98 -2.88
N GLU A 184 15.68 23.95 -2.87
CA GLU A 184 14.66 23.72 -3.90
C GLU A 184 13.62 24.84 -3.93
N THR A 185 13.19 25.33 -2.76
CA THR A 185 12.27 26.48 -2.61
C THR A 185 12.85 27.74 -3.24
N ALA A 186 14.14 28.00 -3.03
CA ALA A 186 14.81 29.16 -3.61
C ALA A 186 14.69 29.15 -5.14
N VAL A 187 14.91 28.00 -5.75
CA VAL A 187 14.78 27.81 -7.21
C VAL A 187 13.31 27.93 -7.65
N ALA A 188 12.40 27.26 -6.97
CA ALA A 188 10.96 27.25 -7.30
C ALA A 188 10.31 28.63 -7.17
N CYS A 189 10.75 29.43 -6.18
CA CYS A 189 10.18 30.75 -5.89
C CYS A 189 11.00 31.91 -6.49
N GLY A 190 12.16 31.63 -7.11
CA GLY A 190 13.07 32.66 -7.64
C GLY A 190 13.65 33.55 -6.52
N THR A 191 13.96 32.95 -5.37
CA THR A 191 14.56 33.61 -4.19
C THR A 191 15.96 33.06 -3.93
N THR A 192 16.60 33.42 -2.82
CA THR A 192 17.95 32.99 -2.51
C THR A 192 17.98 32.18 -1.24
N PHE A 193 18.64 31.03 -1.28
CA PHE A 193 18.93 30.23 -0.08
C PHE A 193 20.07 30.85 0.72
N THR A 194 19.83 31.05 2.02
CA THR A 194 20.82 31.64 2.94
C THR A 194 20.96 30.77 4.19
N LYS A 195 22.16 30.25 4.45
CA LYS A 195 22.45 29.53 5.68
C LYS A 195 22.69 30.47 6.85
N PRO A 196 22.39 30.04 8.10
CA PRO A 196 22.80 30.76 9.28
C PRO A 196 24.34 30.75 9.40
N ALA A 197 24.92 31.80 9.96
CA ALA A 197 26.33 31.75 10.31
C ALA A 197 26.53 30.84 11.55
N ILE A 198 27.31 29.79 11.39
CA ILE A 198 27.58 28.84 12.46
C ILE A 198 28.89 29.22 13.16
N SER A 199 28.83 29.39 14.48
CA SER A 199 30.01 29.63 15.32
C SER A 199 29.88 28.92 16.66
N VAL A 200 30.93 28.24 17.07
CA VAL A 200 30.98 27.48 18.35
C VAL A 200 31.86 28.24 19.35
N LYS A 201 31.34 28.48 20.53
CA LYS A 201 32.14 29.00 21.65
C LYS A 201 32.64 27.81 22.47
N GLU A 202 33.93 27.55 22.39
CA GLU A 202 34.59 26.50 23.14
C GLU A 202 35.10 27.02 24.51
N ALA A 203 35.12 26.15 25.49
CA ALA A 203 35.57 26.45 26.84
C ALA A 203 36.26 25.26 27.53
N GLY A 204 37.29 25.54 28.29
CA GLY A 204 37.92 24.57 29.15
C GLY A 204 38.99 23.71 28.48
N ASP A 205 39.08 22.44 28.90
CA ASP A 205 40.15 21.51 28.54
C ASP A 205 39.93 20.89 27.15
N ASP A 206 40.92 20.14 26.66
CA ASP A 206 40.88 19.42 25.42
C ASP A 206 39.95 18.18 25.48
N ILE A 207 39.17 17.93 24.42
CA ILE A 207 38.25 16.80 24.33
C ILE A 207 38.89 15.44 24.58
N HIS A 208 40.18 15.26 24.22
CA HIS A 208 40.91 14.00 24.46
C HIS A 208 41.13 13.65 25.92
N ASN A 209 40.92 14.61 26.87
CA ASN A 209 40.90 14.34 28.30
C ASN A 209 39.58 13.69 28.75
N TYR A 210 38.54 13.70 27.94
CA TYR A 210 37.18 13.21 28.30
C TYR A 210 36.83 11.90 27.64
N VAL A 211 37.20 11.70 26.37
CA VAL A 211 36.78 10.52 25.61
C VAL A 211 37.83 10.15 24.56
N SER A 212 37.94 8.86 24.28
CA SER A 212 38.67 8.32 23.13
C SER A 212 37.70 7.64 22.16
N VAL A 213 37.95 7.74 20.87
CA VAL A 213 37.11 7.13 19.80
C VAL A 213 37.99 6.29 18.89
N GLU A 214 37.52 5.06 18.60
CA GLU A 214 38.17 4.14 17.66
C GLU A 214 37.10 3.64 16.64
N VAL A 215 37.40 3.73 15.34
CA VAL A 215 36.59 3.12 14.30
C VAL A 215 37.31 1.90 13.74
N LYS A 216 36.86 0.69 14.12
CA LYS A 216 37.47 -0.58 13.69
C LYS A 216 37.02 -1.02 12.30
N ASP A 217 35.82 -0.62 11.89
CA ASP A 217 35.20 -0.97 10.62
C ASP A 217 34.92 0.28 9.76
N PRO A 218 35.96 0.93 9.18
CA PRO A 218 35.82 2.18 8.44
C PRO A 218 35.08 2.01 7.09
N ASP A 219 34.95 0.79 6.61
CA ASP A 219 34.10 0.47 5.44
C ASP A 219 32.60 0.65 5.72
N LEU A 220 32.16 0.46 6.97
CA LEU A 220 30.78 0.66 7.42
C LEU A 220 30.56 2.02 8.14
N CYS A 221 31.63 2.64 8.64
CA CYS A 221 31.61 3.97 9.25
C CYS A 221 32.74 4.82 8.66
N PRO A 222 32.54 5.43 7.47
CA PRO A 222 33.60 6.19 6.80
C PRO A 222 33.98 7.48 7.51
N ARG A 223 33.12 8.07 8.32
CA ARG A 223 33.43 9.25 9.14
C ARG A 223 32.70 9.20 10.48
N TYR A 224 33.40 9.57 11.55
CA TYR A 224 32.85 9.68 12.90
C TYR A 224 33.35 10.97 13.54
N ILE A 225 32.41 11.85 13.90
CA ILE A 225 32.72 13.12 14.56
C ILE A 225 32.11 13.14 15.94
N SER A 226 32.89 13.62 16.94
CA SER A 226 32.34 13.82 18.29
C SER A 226 32.83 15.13 18.90
N ARG A 227 31.98 15.72 19.73
CA ARG A 227 32.27 16.83 20.63
C ARG A 227 31.70 16.52 21.99
N VAL A 228 32.35 17.07 23.03
CA VAL A 228 31.92 16.90 24.43
C VAL A 228 31.35 18.22 24.95
N VAL A 229 30.27 18.11 25.71
CA VAL A 229 29.67 19.25 26.42
C VAL A 229 29.54 18.92 27.87
N LYS A 230 30.02 19.81 28.74
CA LYS A 230 29.99 19.68 30.21
C LYS A 230 29.04 20.68 30.83
N ASN A 231 28.82 20.54 32.15
CA ASN A 231 27.91 21.39 32.92
C ASN A 231 26.52 21.51 32.28
N ILE A 232 26.01 20.39 31.76
CA ILE A 232 24.72 20.34 31.08
C ILE A 232 23.59 20.73 32.01
N ARG A 233 22.70 21.57 31.51
CA ARG A 233 21.46 22.00 32.13
C ARG A 233 20.29 21.45 31.34
N ILE A 234 19.80 20.30 31.76
CA ILE A 234 18.61 19.67 31.10
C ILE A 234 17.37 20.46 31.50
N GLY A 235 16.55 20.79 30.52
CA GLY A 235 15.33 21.53 30.73
C GLY A 235 14.39 21.48 29.52
N GLN A 236 13.27 22.19 29.64
CA GLN A 236 12.32 22.33 28.55
C GLN A 236 12.92 23.22 27.45
N SER A 237 12.78 22.79 26.19
CA SER A 237 13.15 23.59 25.03
C SER A 237 12.32 24.86 24.90
N PRO A 238 12.88 25.95 24.36
CA PRO A 238 12.12 27.16 24.08
C PRO A 238 11.00 26.90 23.07
N MET A 239 9.96 27.74 23.08
CA MET A 239 8.75 27.57 22.28
C MET A 239 9.06 27.48 20.79
N TRP A 240 10.01 28.27 20.27
CA TRP A 240 10.36 28.25 18.84
C TRP A 240 10.88 26.89 18.38
N LEU A 241 11.69 26.21 19.22
CA LEU A 241 12.24 24.88 18.94
C LEU A 241 11.14 23.83 18.99
N ARG A 242 10.29 23.87 20.01
CA ARG A 242 9.16 22.92 20.18
C ARG A 242 8.16 23.01 19.03
N LYS A 243 7.80 24.22 18.59
CA LYS A 243 6.84 24.41 17.50
C LYS A 243 7.34 23.86 16.15
N TYR A 244 8.64 24.02 15.84
CA TYR A 244 9.22 23.48 14.61
C TYR A 244 9.28 21.95 14.63
N LEU A 245 9.71 21.36 15.75
CA LEU A 245 9.67 19.91 15.92
C LEU A 245 8.25 19.37 15.81
N HIS A 246 7.30 20.00 16.48
CA HIS A 246 5.90 19.60 16.41
C HIS A 246 5.34 19.68 14.99
N GLY A 247 5.56 20.80 14.29
CA GLY A 247 5.14 20.96 12.89
C GLY A 247 5.78 19.94 11.96
N ALA A 248 6.97 19.46 12.28
CA ALA A 248 7.64 18.37 11.57
C ALA A 248 7.18 16.95 12.02
N GLY A 249 6.20 16.87 12.95
CA GLY A 249 5.66 15.60 13.45
C GLY A 249 6.50 14.95 14.55
N MET A 250 7.43 15.67 15.16
CA MET A 250 8.28 15.19 16.26
C MET A 250 7.84 15.74 17.60
N ARG A 251 7.83 14.88 18.62
CA ARG A 251 7.53 15.29 20.00
C ARG A 251 8.78 15.85 20.67
N SER A 252 8.65 17.00 21.31
CA SER A 252 9.68 17.56 22.17
C SER A 252 9.87 16.72 23.44
N ILE A 253 11.12 16.51 23.84
CA ILE A 253 11.53 15.69 25.00
C ILE A 253 12.23 16.57 26.03
N ASN A 254 13.44 17.02 25.72
CA ASN A 254 14.24 17.96 26.49
C ASN A 254 15.16 18.76 25.55
N ASN A 255 15.74 19.85 26.05
CA ASN A 255 16.55 20.75 25.23
C ASN A 255 17.71 20.07 24.46
N VAL A 256 18.36 19.04 25.00
CA VAL A 256 19.47 18.34 24.35
C VAL A 256 18.96 17.43 23.23
N VAL A 257 17.99 16.58 23.53
CA VAL A 257 17.39 15.67 22.52
C VAL A 257 16.68 16.46 21.42
N ASP A 258 16.02 17.56 21.78
CA ASP A 258 15.35 18.42 20.81
C ASP A 258 16.37 19.13 19.90
N ILE A 259 17.55 19.53 20.40
CA ILE A 259 18.64 20.05 19.57
C ILE A 259 19.08 19.00 18.54
N THR A 260 19.31 17.75 18.96
CA THR A 260 19.74 16.70 18.00
C THR A 260 18.69 16.42 16.95
N ASN A 261 17.41 16.38 17.33
CA ASN A 261 16.28 16.23 16.41
C ASN A 261 16.12 17.44 15.47
N PHE A 262 16.26 18.65 16.00
CA PHE A 262 16.17 19.85 15.20
C PHE A 262 17.29 19.92 14.16
N VAL A 263 18.55 19.63 14.54
CA VAL A 263 19.68 19.61 13.61
C VAL A 263 19.52 18.51 12.56
N MET A 264 19.03 17.34 12.94
CA MET A 264 18.71 16.28 11.98
C MET A 264 17.68 16.75 10.95
N LEU A 265 16.61 17.40 11.35
CA LEU A 265 15.60 17.94 10.44
C LEU A 265 16.13 19.14 9.65
N GLU A 266 16.89 20.04 10.27
CA GLU A 266 17.44 21.23 9.65
C GLU A 266 18.45 20.88 8.55
N THR A 267 19.39 19.99 8.83
CA THR A 267 20.57 19.69 7.98
C THR A 267 20.45 18.39 7.20
N GLY A 268 19.58 17.46 7.64
CA GLY A 268 19.47 16.10 7.10
C GLY A 268 20.46 15.11 7.73
N HIS A 269 21.23 15.52 8.73
CA HIS A 269 22.25 14.68 9.36
C HIS A 269 21.78 14.21 10.74
N PRO A 270 21.47 12.92 10.95
CA PRO A 270 21.10 12.40 12.26
C PRO A 270 22.27 12.50 13.24
N MET A 271 21.95 12.82 14.47
CA MET A 271 22.89 12.92 15.58
C MET A 271 22.42 12.10 16.77
N HIS A 272 23.35 11.70 17.61
CA HIS A 272 23.07 11.09 18.90
C HIS A 272 23.83 11.81 20.04
N ALA A 273 23.29 11.72 21.24
CA ALA A 273 23.94 12.23 22.45
C ALA A 273 24.04 11.11 23.46
N PHE A 274 25.26 10.83 23.92
CA PHE A 274 25.54 9.87 24.98
C PHE A 274 25.75 10.61 26.30
N ASP A 275 25.18 10.11 27.39
CA ASP A 275 25.62 10.46 28.74
C ASP A 275 27.02 9.87 28.96
N LEU A 276 28.02 10.71 28.99
CA LEU A 276 29.42 10.26 29.02
C LEU A 276 29.80 9.57 30.35
N ASP A 277 29.10 9.88 31.44
CA ASP A 277 29.30 9.23 32.73
C ASP A 277 28.79 7.78 32.73
N MET A 278 27.92 7.43 31.77
CA MET A 278 27.40 6.08 31.56
C MET A 278 28.16 5.27 30.49
N VAL A 279 29.15 5.87 29.83
CA VAL A 279 30.02 5.21 28.85
C VAL A 279 31.24 4.60 29.55
N ASP A 280 31.26 3.28 29.63
CA ASP A 280 32.33 2.56 30.32
C ASP A 280 33.71 2.85 29.70
N GLY A 281 34.68 3.20 30.56
CA GLY A 281 36.06 3.51 30.16
C GLY A 281 36.18 4.83 29.38
N HIS A 282 35.16 5.64 29.29
CA HIS A 282 35.12 6.86 28.43
C HIS A 282 35.69 6.59 27.03
N GLN A 283 35.31 5.43 26.47
CA GLN A 283 35.81 4.97 25.20
C GLN A 283 34.59 4.61 24.27
N ILE A 284 34.66 5.07 23.04
CA ILE A 284 33.73 4.69 21.98
C ILE A 284 34.44 3.83 20.96
N ILE A 285 33.88 2.67 20.64
CA ILE A 285 34.40 1.73 19.64
C ILE A 285 33.31 1.42 18.62
N VAL A 286 33.49 1.87 17.39
CA VAL A 286 32.58 1.56 16.28
C VAL A 286 33.08 0.29 15.60
N ARG A 287 32.30 -0.78 15.68
CA ARG A 287 32.66 -2.11 15.15
C ARG A 287 31.45 -2.94 14.74
N ARG A 288 31.72 -4.01 13.99
CA ARG A 288 30.71 -5.04 13.79
C ARG A 288 30.40 -5.76 15.11
N ALA A 289 29.13 -6.12 15.26
CA ALA A 289 28.67 -6.97 16.36
C ALA A 289 29.29 -8.36 16.26
N VAL A 290 29.48 -9.01 17.42
CA VAL A 290 29.91 -10.41 17.49
C VAL A 290 28.74 -11.31 17.89
N GLU A 291 28.88 -12.62 17.65
CA GLU A 291 27.83 -13.59 17.95
C GLU A 291 27.50 -13.62 19.45
N GLY A 292 26.19 -13.58 19.75
CA GLY A 292 25.65 -13.61 21.11
C GLY A 292 25.54 -12.26 21.82
N GLU A 293 25.94 -11.17 21.16
CA GLU A 293 25.72 -9.83 21.72
C GLU A 293 24.24 -9.45 21.70
N LYS A 294 23.86 -8.63 22.67
CA LYS A 294 22.52 -8.09 22.87
C LYS A 294 22.58 -6.60 23.17
N ILE A 295 21.51 -5.90 22.87
CA ILE A 295 21.33 -4.50 23.24
C ILE A 295 19.87 -4.26 23.61
N THR A 296 19.63 -3.48 24.67
CA THR A 296 18.34 -2.87 24.98
C THR A 296 18.35 -1.46 24.42
N THR A 297 17.39 -1.14 23.56
CA THR A 297 17.31 0.17 22.90
C THR A 297 16.37 1.11 23.62
N LEU A 298 16.38 2.42 23.24
CA LEU A 298 15.55 3.49 23.83
C LEU A 298 14.04 3.22 23.82
N ASP A 299 13.55 2.25 23.04
CA ASP A 299 12.14 1.80 23.05
C ASP A 299 11.87 0.71 24.11
N GLY A 300 12.87 0.41 24.98
CA GLY A 300 12.78 -0.60 26.06
C GLY A 300 12.75 -2.04 25.55
N LYS A 301 13.17 -2.32 24.31
CA LYS A 301 13.19 -3.68 23.75
C LYS A 301 14.59 -4.25 23.64
N ASP A 302 14.68 -5.56 23.88
CA ASP A 302 15.91 -6.34 23.73
C ASP A 302 16.05 -6.89 22.31
N TYR A 303 17.22 -6.67 21.73
CA TYR A 303 17.56 -7.20 20.40
C TYR A 303 18.79 -8.10 20.48
N ASN A 304 18.70 -9.29 19.87
CA ASN A 304 19.83 -10.15 19.66
C ASN A 304 20.57 -9.71 18.39
N LEU A 305 21.84 -9.43 18.52
CA LEU A 305 22.67 -8.97 17.43
C LEU A 305 23.25 -10.17 16.64
N VAL A 306 23.44 -9.97 15.36
CA VAL A 306 24.11 -10.96 14.48
C VAL A 306 25.38 -10.35 13.89
N PRO A 307 26.43 -11.17 13.63
CA PRO A 307 27.65 -10.70 12.99
C PRO A 307 27.38 -9.94 11.72
N GLY A 308 28.07 -8.81 11.54
CA GLY A 308 27.90 -7.93 10.37
C GLY A 308 27.02 -6.70 10.61
N GLN A 309 26.21 -6.67 11.67
CA GLN A 309 25.52 -5.47 12.10
C GLN A 309 26.50 -4.50 12.74
N LEU A 310 26.40 -3.21 12.41
CA LEU A 310 27.28 -2.20 12.97
C LEU A 310 26.73 -1.70 14.33
N VAL A 311 27.58 -1.66 15.32
CA VAL A 311 27.28 -1.17 16.66
C VAL A 311 28.32 -0.15 17.11
N ILE A 312 27.88 0.76 17.97
CA ILE A 312 28.74 1.66 18.73
C ILE A 312 28.80 1.10 20.14
N CYS A 313 29.99 0.80 20.60
CA CYS A 313 30.23 0.17 21.87
C CYS A 313 30.96 1.14 22.80
N ASP A 314 30.77 0.96 24.08
CA ASP A 314 31.76 1.40 25.10
C ASP A 314 32.93 0.38 25.24
N ALA A 315 33.70 0.46 26.28
CA ALA A 315 34.81 -0.47 26.51
C ALA A 315 34.35 -1.94 26.69
N ASN A 316 33.11 -2.19 27.09
CA ASN A 316 32.62 -3.49 27.51
C ASN A 316 31.46 -4.05 26.63
N LYS A 317 30.57 -3.23 26.13
CA LYS A 317 29.30 -3.65 25.54
C LYS A 317 28.81 -2.72 24.41
N PRO A 318 27.87 -3.19 23.58
CA PRO A 318 27.14 -2.34 22.63
C PRO A 318 26.26 -1.30 23.36
N SER A 319 26.44 -0.03 23.04
CA SER A 319 25.71 1.12 23.60
C SER A 319 24.75 1.77 22.57
N CYS A 320 24.88 1.46 21.25
CA CYS A 320 23.99 1.99 20.22
C CYS A 320 23.99 1.07 18.99
N LEU A 321 22.82 0.93 18.36
CA LEU A 321 22.69 0.40 16.99
C LEU A 321 23.04 1.52 16.01
N ALA A 322 24.20 1.45 15.37
CA ALA A 322 24.75 2.50 14.54
C ALA A 322 23.77 2.98 13.45
N GLY A 323 23.39 4.26 13.51
CA GLY A 323 22.46 4.90 12.57
C GLY A 323 21.00 4.48 12.70
N ILE A 324 20.63 3.69 13.69
CA ILE A 324 19.26 3.16 13.86
C ILE A 324 18.63 3.67 15.15
N MET A 325 19.18 3.29 16.32
CA MET A 325 18.61 3.66 17.62
C MET A 325 19.66 3.56 18.72
N GLY A 326 19.67 4.55 19.62
CA GLY A 326 20.50 4.55 20.83
C GLY A 326 20.11 3.44 21.81
N GLY A 327 21.03 3.07 22.68
CA GLY A 327 20.76 2.17 23.78
C GLY A 327 20.19 2.92 24.99
N GLU A 328 19.37 2.22 25.79
CA GLU A 328 18.69 2.75 26.97
C GLU A 328 19.69 3.20 28.06
N GLU A 329 20.79 2.44 28.26
CA GLU A 329 21.72 2.66 29.36
C GLU A 329 22.56 3.95 29.24
N SER A 330 22.73 4.50 28.04
CA SER A 330 23.46 5.74 27.78
C SER A 330 22.57 6.94 27.44
N GLU A 331 21.28 6.85 27.78
CA GLU A 331 20.26 7.88 27.51
C GLU A 331 20.55 9.18 28.29
N ILE A 332 20.26 10.33 27.68
CA ILE A 332 20.28 11.63 28.32
C ILE A 332 19.13 11.76 29.31
N THR A 333 19.42 11.96 30.56
CA THR A 333 18.47 12.12 31.67
C THR A 333 18.65 13.46 32.40
N GLU A 334 17.74 13.79 33.31
CA GLU A 334 17.89 14.99 34.18
C GLU A 334 19.17 14.98 35.06
N LYS A 335 19.86 13.81 35.16
CA LYS A 335 21.08 13.64 35.94
C LYS A 335 22.34 13.77 35.10
N THR A 336 22.24 13.89 33.80
CA THR A 336 23.38 13.99 32.90
C THR A 336 24.13 15.31 33.14
N HIS A 337 25.41 15.22 33.45
CA HIS A 337 26.27 16.36 33.65
C HIS A 337 27.24 16.61 32.50
N THR A 338 27.69 15.53 31.85
CA THR A 338 28.61 15.58 30.73
C THR A 338 28.06 14.70 29.62
N LEU A 339 27.93 15.25 28.41
CA LEU A 339 27.51 14.48 27.25
C LEU A 339 28.55 14.48 26.15
N MET A 340 28.49 13.47 25.30
CA MET A 340 29.20 13.41 24.04
C MET A 340 28.19 13.41 22.88
N PHE A 341 28.30 14.39 22.01
CA PHE A 341 27.59 14.35 20.73
C PHE A 341 28.33 13.45 19.74
N GLU A 342 27.52 12.68 19.00
CA GLU A 342 27.92 11.89 17.85
C GLU A 342 27.30 12.48 16.59
N CYS A 343 28.11 12.64 15.54
CA CYS A 343 27.66 12.97 14.19
C CYS A 343 28.46 12.12 13.22
N ALA A 344 27.95 10.94 12.92
CA ALA A 344 28.66 9.93 12.13
C ALA A 344 28.01 9.70 10.77
N VAL A 345 28.72 9.06 9.86
CA VAL A 345 28.18 8.56 8.59
C VAL A 345 28.33 7.05 8.55
N PHE A 346 27.26 6.36 8.22
CA PHE A 346 27.22 4.91 8.15
C PHE A 346 26.89 4.43 6.75
N ASP A 347 27.38 3.23 6.40
CA ASP A 347 27.06 2.60 5.13
C ASP A 347 25.55 2.36 5.01
N ARG A 348 24.97 2.91 3.95
CA ARG A 348 23.53 2.89 3.71
C ARG A 348 22.96 1.48 3.57
N ALA A 349 23.71 0.55 2.96
CA ALA A 349 23.27 -0.82 2.77
C ALA A 349 23.25 -1.56 4.12
N SER A 350 24.28 -1.38 4.96
CA SER A 350 24.37 -1.93 6.30
C SER A 350 23.22 -1.47 7.20
N VAL A 351 22.94 -0.17 7.25
CA VAL A 351 21.82 0.38 8.04
C VAL A 351 20.49 -0.17 7.54
N ARG A 352 20.25 -0.19 6.22
CA ARG A 352 19.01 -0.71 5.64
C ARG A 352 18.78 -2.18 5.98
N VAL A 353 19.81 -3.02 5.82
CA VAL A 353 19.72 -4.46 6.12
C VAL A 353 19.46 -4.69 7.60
N THR A 354 20.19 -4.00 8.47
CA THR A 354 20.05 -4.12 9.93
C THR A 354 18.66 -3.65 10.40
N SER A 355 18.23 -2.47 9.96
CA SER A 355 16.89 -1.91 10.25
C SER A 355 15.76 -2.87 9.84
N ARG A 356 15.85 -3.44 8.64
CA ARG A 356 14.87 -4.40 8.13
C ARG A 356 14.87 -5.71 8.93
N ASN A 357 16.04 -6.26 9.23
CA ASN A 357 16.17 -7.54 9.94
C ASN A 357 15.65 -7.45 11.38
N LEU A 358 15.86 -6.32 12.04
CA LEU A 358 15.38 -6.07 13.39
C LEU A 358 13.94 -5.53 13.42
N GLY A 359 13.38 -5.14 12.29
CA GLY A 359 12.03 -4.56 12.19
C GLY A 359 11.94 -3.16 12.81
N ILE A 360 13.06 -2.41 12.89
CA ILE A 360 13.12 -1.07 13.48
C ILE A 360 13.23 -0.04 12.37
N ARG A 361 12.32 0.92 12.34
CA ARG A 361 12.37 2.06 11.43
C ARG A 361 12.29 3.36 12.23
N THR A 362 13.29 4.23 12.08
CA THR A 362 13.37 5.53 12.75
C THR A 362 13.64 6.65 11.74
N GLU A 363 13.49 7.90 12.15
CA GLU A 363 13.87 9.07 11.35
C GLU A 363 15.37 9.06 11.00
N SER A 364 16.20 8.53 11.91
CA SER A 364 17.64 8.33 11.69
C SER A 364 17.90 7.27 10.63
N SER A 365 17.36 6.04 10.81
CA SER A 365 17.58 4.95 9.86
C SER A 365 17.05 5.27 8.45
N GLY A 366 15.93 6.01 8.37
CA GLY A 366 15.36 6.46 7.12
C GLY A 366 16.25 7.42 6.33
N ARG A 367 17.09 8.22 7.00
CA ARG A 367 18.08 9.10 6.38
C ARG A 367 19.35 8.33 6.00
N PHE A 368 19.90 7.54 6.91
CA PHE A 368 21.11 6.77 6.64
C PHE A 368 20.94 5.76 5.51
N GLU A 369 19.80 5.03 5.44
CA GLU A 369 19.54 4.07 4.37
C GLU A 369 19.47 4.69 2.97
N LYS A 370 19.12 5.98 2.88
CA LYS A 370 19.10 6.73 1.63
C LYS A 370 20.44 7.40 1.33
N GLY A 371 21.24 7.66 2.35
CA GLY A 371 22.57 8.22 2.28
C GLY A 371 22.69 9.58 2.94
N VAL A 372 23.67 9.69 3.82
CA VAL A 372 24.06 10.94 4.49
C VAL A 372 25.48 11.28 4.05
N ASN A 373 25.75 12.56 3.78
CA ASN A 373 27.03 12.97 3.21
C ASN A 373 28.11 13.17 4.27
N CYS A 374 29.29 12.61 4.03
CA CYS A 374 30.44 12.77 4.92
C CYS A 374 30.87 14.22 5.12
N ARG A 375 30.75 15.08 4.09
CA ARG A 375 31.29 16.44 4.14
C ARG A 375 30.41 17.41 4.92
N THR A 376 29.09 17.15 5.03
CA THR A 376 28.16 18.00 5.79
C THR A 376 28.12 17.68 7.29
N ALA A 377 28.74 16.59 7.73
CA ALA A 377 28.72 16.13 9.11
C ALA A 377 29.28 17.13 10.12
N MET A 378 30.40 17.80 9.78
CA MET A 378 30.99 18.81 10.68
C MET A 378 30.09 20.00 10.87
N GLU A 379 29.43 20.47 9.78
CA GLU A 379 28.49 21.59 9.84
C GLU A 379 27.30 21.30 10.78
N ALA A 380 26.77 20.07 10.75
CA ALA A 380 25.72 19.61 11.65
C ALA A 380 26.20 19.55 13.11
N MET A 381 27.40 19.04 13.36
CA MET A 381 28.01 18.98 14.69
C MET A 381 28.16 20.39 15.26
N ASP A 382 28.74 21.31 14.49
CA ASP A 382 28.96 22.70 14.92
C ASP A 382 27.62 23.43 15.15
N ARG A 383 26.59 23.16 14.35
CA ARG A 383 25.24 23.72 14.54
C ARG A 383 24.61 23.26 15.87
N ALA A 384 24.76 21.97 16.23
CA ALA A 384 24.28 21.47 17.52
C ALA A 384 24.99 22.16 18.69
N CYS A 385 26.31 22.30 18.59
CA CYS A 385 27.10 23.00 19.61
C CYS A 385 26.77 24.50 19.70
N GLN A 386 26.52 25.18 18.60
CA GLN A 386 26.01 26.55 18.57
C GLN A 386 24.69 26.67 19.33
N LEU A 387 23.74 25.74 19.10
CA LEU A 387 22.45 25.74 19.79
C LEU A 387 22.60 25.47 21.28
N ILE A 388 23.52 24.61 21.71
CA ILE A 388 23.90 24.46 23.13
C ILE A 388 24.34 25.81 23.73
N ASN A 389 25.21 26.54 23.01
CA ASN A 389 25.67 27.85 23.47
C ASN A 389 24.54 28.91 23.51
N GLU A 390 23.69 28.95 22.46
CA GLU A 390 22.58 29.92 22.34
C GLU A 390 21.50 29.72 23.42
N LEU A 391 21.25 28.45 23.78
CA LEU A 391 20.27 28.09 24.81
C LEU A 391 20.89 28.09 26.23
N ASP A 392 22.15 28.40 26.40
CA ASP A 392 22.89 28.31 27.66
C ASP A 392 22.71 26.91 28.31
N ALA A 393 22.68 25.87 27.48
CA ALA A 393 22.40 24.50 27.92
C ALA A 393 23.62 23.75 28.43
N GLY A 394 24.84 24.26 28.22
CA GLY A 394 26.11 23.68 28.68
C GLY A 394 27.32 24.37 28.10
N ASP A 395 28.51 23.90 28.48
CA ASP A 395 29.80 24.41 28.03
C ASP A 395 30.44 23.43 27.04
N VAL A 396 30.64 23.85 25.78
CA VAL A 396 31.27 23.03 24.74
C VAL A 396 32.76 22.96 25.01
N VAL A 397 33.27 21.75 25.21
CA VAL A 397 34.71 21.47 25.47
C VAL A 397 35.55 21.78 24.23
N SER A 398 36.79 22.26 24.45
CA SER A 398 37.71 22.62 23.35
C SER A 398 38.10 21.41 22.50
N GLY A 399 38.15 21.60 21.19
CA GLY A 399 38.56 20.58 20.22
C GLY A 399 37.40 19.70 19.72
N VAL A 400 37.72 18.88 18.75
CA VAL A 400 36.81 17.93 18.09
C VAL A 400 37.58 16.65 17.77
N ILE A 401 36.94 15.50 17.93
CA ILE A 401 37.45 14.26 17.38
C ILE A 401 36.78 14.04 16.03
N ASP A 402 37.56 14.02 14.95
CA ASP A 402 37.08 13.81 13.59
C ASP A 402 37.90 12.70 12.92
N LEU A 403 37.32 11.52 12.85
CA LEU A 403 37.93 10.34 12.23
C LEU A 403 37.40 10.17 10.81
N TYR A 404 38.18 10.55 9.81
CA TYR A 404 37.85 10.47 8.41
C TYR A 404 39.00 9.82 7.60
N PRO A 405 39.18 8.47 7.73
CA PRO A 405 40.35 7.77 7.22
C PRO A 405 40.48 7.77 5.70
N ALA A 406 39.39 7.84 4.98
CA ALA A 406 39.37 7.81 3.53
C ALA A 406 38.41 8.88 2.97
N PRO A 407 38.86 10.16 2.86
CA PRO A 407 38.02 11.21 2.29
C PRO A 407 37.65 10.94 0.83
N VAL A 408 36.33 11.08 0.54
CA VAL A 408 35.80 10.89 -0.82
C VAL A 408 36.05 12.16 -1.64
N GLU A 409 36.78 12.02 -2.75
CA GLU A 409 36.92 13.07 -3.76
C GLU A 409 35.86 12.89 -4.86
N VAL A 410 35.12 13.94 -5.17
CA VAL A 410 34.15 13.96 -6.26
C VAL A 410 34.78 14.64 -7.47
N ALA A 411 34.96 13.86 -8.55
CA ALA A 411 35.50 14.43 -9.82
C ALA A 411 34.42 15.30 -10.49
N PRO A 412 34.84 16.47 -11.07
CA PRO A 412 33.92 17.28 -11.85
C PRO A 412 33.35 16.52 -13.04
N ILE A 413 32.10 16.77 -13.36
CA ILE A 413 31.40 16.18 -14.51
C ILE A 413 31.68 17.04 -15.76
N LYS A 414 32.12 16.40 -16.83
CA LYS A 414 32.25 17.03 -18.14
C LYS A 414 30.97 16.85 -18.94
N ALA A 415 30.35 17.95 -19.36
CA ALA A 415 29.07 17.98 -20.06
C ALA A 415 29.12 18.91 -21.28
N SER A 416 28.04 18.96 -22.07
CA SER A 416 27.86 19.85 -23.20
C SER A 416 26.42 20.38 -23.21
N CYS A 417 26.25 21.70 -23.34
CA CYS A 417 24.94 22.36 -23.43
C CYS A 417 24.09 21.75 -24.54
N ARG A 418 24.69 21.56 -25.73
CA ARG A 418 24.02 20.93 -26.88
C ARG A 418 23.58 19.50 -26.59
N ARG A 419 24.40 18.70 -25.89
CA ARG A 419 23.99 17.33 -25.54
C ARG A 419 22.90 17.32 -24.52
N ILE A 420 22.93 18.22 -23.54
CA ILE A 420 21.88 18.40 -22.53
C ILE A 420 20.55 18.76 -23.23
N ALA A 421 20.53 19.80 -24.06
CA ALA A 421 19.35 20.24 -24.81
C ALA A 421 18.79 19.12 -25.71
N LYS A 422 19.70 18.44 -26.48
CA LYS A 422 19.30 17.33 -27.35
C LYS A 422 18.69 16.15 -26.59
N ARG A 423 19.24 15.81 -25.40
CA ARG A 423 18.75 14.71 -24.56
C ARG A 423 17.43 15.07 -23.92
N SER A 424 17.24 16.30 -23.49
CA SER A 424 16.00 16.83 -22.96
C SER A 424 14.87 16.84 -24.00
N GLY A 425 15.21 16.87 -25.27
CA GLY A 425 14.23 17.02 -26.37
C GLY A 425 13.60 18.40 -26.43
N VAL A 426 14.23 19.40 -25.80
CA VAL A 426 13.79 20.79 -25.74
C VAL A 426 14.90 21.68 -26.29
N ASP A 427 14.53 22.71 -27.02
CA ASP A 427 15.47 23.76 -27.49
C ASP A 427 15.73 24.71 -26.31
N MET A 428 16.64 24.29 -25.43
CA MET A 428 17.01 25.05 -24.23
C MET A 428 18.27 25.88 -24.50
N PRO A 429 18.22 27.21 -24.30
CA PRO A 429 19.39 28.06 -24.45
C PRO A 429 20.53 27.69 -23.51
N ASP A 430 21.77 27.76 -23.97
CA ASP A 430 22.96 27.47 -23.16
C ASP A 430 23.01 28.33 -21.88
N GLU A 431 22.57 29.58 -21.95
CA GLU A 431 22.52 30.52 -20.84
C GLU A 431 21.54 30.04 -19.74
N ASP A 432 20.40 29.46 -20.14
CA ASP A 432 19.42 28.91 -19.19
C ASP A 432 19.95 27.64 -18.51
N ILE A 433 20.59 26.74 -19.24
CA ILE A 433 21.25 25.56 -18.67
C ILE A 433 22.26 25.97 -17.60
N ILE A 434 23.16 26.91 -17.94
CA ILE A 434 24.21 27.39 -17.02
C ILE A 434 23.58 28.08 -15.80
N ARG A 435 22.58 28.94 -16.00
CA ARG A 435 21.88 29.65 -14.93
C ARG A 435 21.21 28.67 -13.98
N ILE A 436 20.42 27.72 -14.50
CA ILE A 436 19.69 26.73 -13.70
C ILE A 436 20.66 25.90 -12.84
N LEU A 437 21.74 25.40 -13.43
CA LEU A 437 22.71 24.63 -12.66
C LEU A 437 23.37 25.48 -11.57
N LYS A 438 23.66 26.77 -11.81
CA LYS A 438 24.16 27.68 -10.77
C LYS A 438 23.13 27.99 -9.70
N ASP A 439 21.86 28.18 -10.05
CA ASP A 439 20.77 28.40 -9.11
C ASP A 439 20.57 27.18 -8.18
N LEU A 440 20.86 25.97 -8.68
CA LEU A 440 20.93 24.74 -7.92
C LEU A 440 22.24 24.54 -7.15
N ASN A 441 23.10 25.56 -7.09
CA ASN A 441 24.40 25.58 -6.41
C ASN A 441 25.49 24.65 -7.01
N PHE A 442 25.36 24.23 -8.28
CA PHE A 442 26.47 23.57 -8.96
C PHE A 442 27.55 24.61 -9.30
N GLY A 443 28.82 24.22 -9.14
CA GLY A 443 29.94 24.99 -9.68
C GLY A 443 30.01 24.78 -11.18
N VAL A 444 29.86 25.83 -12.00
CA VAL A 444 29.81 25.69 -13.46
C VAL A 444 30.88 26.58 -14.10
N GLU A 445 31.85 25.94 -14.78
CA GLU A 445 32.81 26.56 -15.67
C GLU A 445 32.43 26.22 -17.10
N ALA A 446 32.24 27.27 -17.95
CA ALA A 446 31.82 27.12 -19.34
C ALA A 446 32.90 27.61 -20.30
N ASP A 447 33.18 26.81 -21.34
CA ASP A 447 34.02 27.17 -22.47
C ASP A 447 33.29 26.80 -23.77
N GLY A 448 32.57 27.77 -24.33
CA GLY A 448 31.65 27.56 -25.44
C GLY A 448 30.56 26.52 -25.05
N ASP A 449 30.44 25.45 -25.85
CA ASP A 449 29.49 24.37 -25.61
C ASP A 449 29.89 23.41 -24.46
N SER A 450 31.14 23.46 -24.03
CA SER A 450 31.71 22.56 -23.03
C SER A 450 31.48 23.10 -21.62
N LEU A 451 31.02 22.24 -20.73
CA LEU A 451 30.83 22.53 -19.30
C LEU A 451 31.70 21.61 -18.44
N THR A 452 32.32 22.20 -17.42
CA THR A 452 32.93 21.47 -16.31
C THR A 452 32.08 21.79 -15.06
N VAL A 453 31.38 20.79 -14.53
CA VAL A 453 30.39 20.98 -13.46
C VAL A 453 30.88 20.31 -12.18
N THR A 454 31.05 21.09 -11.12
CA THR A 454 31.35 20.61 -9.78
C THR A 454 30.03 20.37 -9.03
N VAL A 455 29.81 19.13 -8.60
CA VAL A 455 28.58 18.72 -7.90
C VAL A 455 28.65 19.17 -6.45
N PRO A 456 27.60 19.78 -5.88
CA PRO A 456 27.54 20.11 -4.45
C PRO A 456 27.62 18.86 -3.57
N ASP A 457 28.23 18.95 -2.41
CA ASP A 457 28.50 17.84 -1.50
C ASP A 457 27.23 17.07 -1.09
N TYR A 458 26.08 17.72 -1.01
CA TYR A 458 24.81 17.13 -0.62
C TYR A 458 24.07 16.39 -1.76
N ARG A 459 24.50 16.51 -3.02
CA ARG A 459 23.89 15.87 -4.20
C ARG A 459 24.64 14.58 -4.56
N GLN A 460 24.35 13.52 -3.80
CA GLN A 460 24.97 12.19 -4.01
C GLN A 460 24.37 11.44 -5.20
N ASP A 461 23.27 11.90 -5.74
CA ASP A 461 22.52 11.35 -6.85
C ASP A 461 23.04 11.79 -8.24
N VAL A 462 23.86 12.84 -8.29
CA VAL A 462 24.36 13.40 -9.55
C VAL A 462 25.76 12.87 -9.85
N GLU A 463 25.83 11.87 -10.76
CA GLU A 463 27.07 11.17 -11.10
C GLU A 463 27.52 11.42 -12.54
N GLY A 464 26.65 11.95 -13.41
CA GLY A 464 26.95 12.12 -14.82
C GLY A 464 26.15 13.19 -15.56
N GLU A 465 26.43 13.34 -16.86
CA GLU A 465 25.74 14.32 -17.72
C GLU A 465 24.23 14.07 -17.82
N ALA A 466 23.78 12.82 -17.67
CA ALA A 466 22.36 12.50 -17.69
C ALA A 466 21.62 13.16 -16.53
N ASP A 467 22.24 13.17 -15.35
CA ASP A 467 21.67 13.77 -14.16
C ASP A 467 21.66 15.30 -14.26
N LEU A 468 22.70 15.89 -14.86
CA LEU A 468 22.70 17.33 -15.17
C LEU A 468 21.59 17.70 -16.17
N CYS A 469 21.28 16.80 -17.12
CA CYS A 469 20.16 16.99 -18.03
C CYS A 469 18.82 16.98 -17.27
N GLU A 470 18.62 16.06 -16.33
CA GLU A 470 17.44 16.01 -15.46
C GLU A 470 17.30 17.31 -14.66
N GLU A 471 18.38 17.75 -14.01
CA GLU A 471 18.39 18.97 -13.21
C GLU A 471 18.03 20.22 -14.03
N ALA A 472 18.61 20.36 -15.22
CA ALA A 472 18.30 21.47 -16.11
C ALA A 472 16.83 21.42 -16.58
N LEU A 473 16.34 20.23 -16.99
CA LEU A 473 15.01 20.08 -17.55
C LEU A 473 13.88 20.24 -16.50
N ARG A 474 14.05 19.67 -15.28
CA ARG A 474 13.02 19.77 -14.24
C ARG A 474 12.77 21.21 -13.78
N VAL A 475 13.82 22.06 -13.80
CA VAL A 475 13.70 23.48 -13.44
C VAL A 475 13.26 24.32 -14.65
N TYR A 476 13.74 24.00 -15.86
CA TYR A 476 13.27 24.67 -17.08
C TYR A 476 11.78 24.44 -17.33
N GLY A 477 11.29 23.25 -17.03
CA GLY A 477 9.88 22.87 -17.08
C GLY A 477 9.57 21.82 -18.16
N TYR A 478 8.95 20.76 -17.75
CA TYR A 478 8.49 19.66 -18.65
C TYR A 478 7.43 20.11 -19.66
N ASP A 479 6.72 21.21 -19.39
CA ASP A 479 5.72 21.79 -20.29
C ASP A 479 6.34 22.30 -21.62
N HIS A 480 7.66 22.53 -21.64
CA HIS A 480 8.38 22.92 -22.84
C HIS A 480 8.70 21.75 -23.79
N ILE A 481 8.45 20.49 -23.34
CA ILE A 481 8.70 19.31 -24.17
C ILE A 481 7.63 19.22 -25.27
N PRO A 482 8.01 19.32 -26.56
CA PRO A 482 7.05 19.25 -27.65
C PRO A 482 6.49 17.82 -27.78
N GLY A 483 5.18 17.71 -27.99
CA GLY A 483 4.54 16.43 -28.29
C GLY A 483 5.07 15.84 -29.60
N THR A 484 5.65 14.66 -29.57
CA THR A 484 6.15 13.95 -30.74
C THR A 484 5.28 12.75 -31.10
N ARG A 485 5.14 12.48 -32.42
CA ARG A 485 4.49 11.26 -32.88
C ARG A 485 5.45 10.08 -32.76
N LEU A 486 4.93 8.96 -32.30
CA LEU A 486 5.68 7.70 -32.32
C LEU A 486 6.06 7.34 -33.75
N ARG A 487 7.33 7.03 -33.98
CA ARG A 487 7.85 6.51 -35.25
C ARG A 487 8.47 5.16 -35.00
N GLY A 488 8.06 4.17 -35.78
CA GLY A 488 8.59 2.80 -35.69
C GLY A 488 8.04 1.93 -36.79
N GLU A 489 8.63 0.79 -37.00
CA GLU A 489 8.06 -0.22 -37.88
C GLU A 489 6.75 -0.73 -37.28
N THR A 490 5.70 -0.78 -38.12
CA THR A 490 4.45 -1.37 -37.70
C THR A 490 4.56 -2.89 -37.75
N THR A 491 4.44 -3.53 -36.64
CA THR A 491 4.34 -5.00 -36.55
C THR A 491 2.86 -5.40 -36.51
N PRO A 492 2.46 -6.50 -37.15
CA PRO A 492 1.10 -6.98 -37.03
C PRO A 492 0.84 -7.37 -35.57
N GLY A 493 0.07 -6.54 -34.89
CA GLY A 493 -0.41 -6.84 -33.54
C GLY A 493 -1.40 -7.99 -33.56
N GLY A 494 -1.55 -8.69 -32.44
CA GLY A 494 -2.53 -9.77 -32.34
C GLY A 494 -2.70 -10.25 -30.91
N ARG A 495 -3.81 -10.93 -30.66
CA ARG A 495 -4.05 -11.63 -29.41
C ARG A 495 -3.44 -13.01 -29.48
N SER A 496 -2.89 -13.50 -28.38
CA SER A 496 -2.47 -14.90 -28.26
C SER A 496 -3.64 -15.85 -28.47
N GLU A 497 -3.36 -17.10 -28.80
CA GLU A 497 -4.39 -18.10 -29.02
C GLU A 497 -5.27 -18.28 -27.77
N ARG A 498 -4.67 -18.27 -26.58
CA ARG A 498 -5.36 -18.29 -25.28
C ARG A 498 -6.33 -17.12 -25.13
N MET A 499 -5.89 -15.90 -25.46
CA MET A 499 -6.75 -14.71 -25.37
C MET A 499 -7.92 -14.77 -26.37
N ARG A 500 -7.66 -15.26 -27.59
CA ARG A 500 -8.71 -15.44 -28.61
C ARG A 500 -9.77 -16.44 -28.15
N LEU A 501 -9.34 -17.58 -27.55
CA LEU A 501 -10.27 -18.57 -27.00
C LEU A 501 -11.11 -17.96 -25.87
N LYS A 502 -10.47 -17.27 -24.92
CA LYS A 502 -11.20 -16.59 -23.83
C LYS A 502 -12.25 -15.62 -24.41
N ASP A 503 -11.89 -14.79 -25.40
CA ASP A 503 -12.82 -13.86 -26.04
C ASP A 503 -14.00 -14.57 -26.73
N GLN A 504 -13.74 -15.70 -27.42
CA GLN A 504 -14.78 -16.49 -28.05
C GLN A 504 -15.77 -17.05 -27.03
N VAL A 505 -15.24 -17.64 -25.95
CA VAL A 505 -16.04 -18.18 -24.85
C VAL A 505 -16.84 -17.07 -24.16
N SER A 506 -16.21 -15.92 -23.88
CA SER A 506 -16.87 -14.77 -23.26
C SER A 506 -18.03 -14.25 -24.14
N LYS A 507 -17.81 -14.08 -25.45
CA LYS A 507 -18.87 -13.64 -26.38
C LYS A 507 -20.02 -14.64 -26.43
N LEU A 508 -19.71 -15.94 -26.42
CA LEU A 508 -20.74 -16.97 -26.41
C LEU A 508 -21.59 -16.90 -25.14
N LEU A 509 -20.94 -16.83 -23.98
CA LEU A 509 -21.60 -16.83 -22.67
C LEU A 509 -22.41 -15.55 -22.44
N THR A 510 -21.86 -14.38 -22.77
CA THR A 510 -22.63 -13.12 -22.71
C THR A 510 -23.81 -13.14 -23.65
N GLY A 511 -23.66 -13.73 -24.84
CA GLY A 511 -24.76 -13.90 -25.81
C GLY A 511 -25.92 -14.80 -25.35
N ILE A 512 -25.70 -15.65 -24.35
CA ILE A 512 -26.73 -16.48 -23.71
C ILE A 512 -27.08 -16.01 -22.28
N GLY A 513 -26.70 -14.78 -21.92
CA GLY A 513 -27.15 -14.09 -20.71
C GLY A 513 -26.31 -14.34 -19.49
N PHE A 514 -25.03 -14.73 -19.59
CA PHE A 514 -24.11 -14.78 -18.48
C PHE A 514 -23.37 -13.46 -18.28
N TYR A 515 -23.01 -13.17 -17.04
CA TYR A 515 -22.16 -12.07 -16.64
C TYR A 515 -20.78 -12.59 -16.21
N GLU A 516 -19.72 -11.91 -16.63
CA GLU A 516 -18.36 -12.22 -16.16
C GLU A 516 -18.17 -11.76 -14.73
N VAL A 517 -17.51 -12.60 -13.93
CA VAL A 517 -17.05 -12.26 -12.58
C VAL A 517 -15.56 -12.51 -12.49
N MET A 518 -14.87 -11.75 -11.62
CA MET A 518 -13.47 -11.90 -11.32
C MET A 518 -13.30 -12.01 -9.81
N ASN A 519 -12.98 -13.20 -9.35
CA ASN A 519 -12.69 -13.46 -7.95
C ASN A 519 -11.19 -13.40 -7.68
N PHE A 520 -10.81 -13.16 -6.43
CA PHE A 520 -9.40 -13.18 -6.03
C PHE A 520 -8.78 -14.55 -6.26
N SER A 521 -7.52 -14.55 -6.72
CA SER A 521 -6.70 -15.77 -6.81
C SER A 521 -6.15 -16.20 -5.46
N PHE A 522 -6.06 -15.28 -4.51
CA PHE A 522 -5.69 -15.54 -3.12
C PHE A 522 -6.96 -15.84 -2.33
N VAL A 523 -6.95 -16.96 -1.65
CA VAL A 523 -8.13 -17.47 -0.93
C VAL A 523 -7.73 -17.99 0.45
N SER A 524 -8.74 -18.25 1.29
CA SER A 524 -8.55 -18.98 2.54
C SER A 524 -8.37 -20.47 2.25
N PRO A 525 -7.48 -21.18 2.95
CA PRO A 525 -7.42 -22.64 2.89
C PRO A 525 -8.74 -23.31 3.23
N LYS A 526 -9.54 -22.71 4.11
CA LYS A 526 -10.89 -23.18 4.48
C LYS A 526 -11.89 -23.16 3.32
N SER A 527 -11.61 -22.43 2.24
CA SER A 527 -12.52 -22.35 1.08
C SER A 527 -12.73 -23.69 0.39
N VAL A 528 -11.67 -24.50 0.26
CA VAL A 528 -11.73 -25.84 -0.32
C VAL A 528 -12.29 -26.87 0.67
N GLU A 529 -12.03 -26.71 1.96
CA GLU A 529 -12.61 -27.55 3.03
C GLU A 529 -14.15 -27.53 3.02
N LYS A 530 -14.76 -26.39 2.68
CA LYS A 530 -16.22 -26.26 2.54
C LYS A 530 -16.81 -27.18 1.47
N LEU A 531 -16.02 -27.58 0.46
CA LEU A 531 -16.45 -28.50 -0.58
C LEU A 531 -16.61 -29.96 -0.07
N GLY A 532 -16.00 -30.31 1.07
CA GLY A 532 -16.06 -31.63 1.65
C GLY A 532 -15.34 -32.70 0.82
N LEU A 533 -14.23 -32.33 0.20
CA LEU A 533 -13.42 -33.25 -0.60
C LEU A 533 -12.81 -34.36 0.28
N PRO A 534 -12.54 -35.54 -0.27
CA PRO A 534 -11.91 -36.62 0.48
C PRO A 534 -10.47 -36.23 0.90
N GLU A 535 -10.02 -36.85 1.99
CA GLU A 535 -8.63 -36.66 2.47
C GLU A 535 -7.64 -37.07 1.37
N GLY A 536 -6.61 -36.25 1.16
CA GLY A 536 -5.61 -36.44 0.10
C GLY A 536 -6.01 -35.96 -1.29
N ASP A 537 -7.18 -35.29 -1.44
CA ASP A 537 -7.55 -34.68 -2.71
C ASP A 537 -6.49 -33.61 -3.12
N PRO A 538 -5.99 -33.65 -4.38
CA PRO A 538 -4.94 -32.72 -4.85
C PRO A 538 -5.28 -31.24 -4.64
N ARG A 539 -6.55 -30.87 -4.64
CA ARG A 539 -7.02 -29.49 -4.47
C ARG A 539 -6.71 -28.90 -3.09
N TYR A 540 -6.43 -29.74 -2.07
CA TYR A 540 -5.91 -29.27 -0.77
C TYR A 540 -4.45 -28.81 -0.82
N GLY A 541 -3.71 -29.21 -1.82
CA GLY A 541 -2.31 -28.84 -2.02
C GLY A 541 -2.15 -27.38 -2.49
N MET A 542 -2.72 -26.43 -1.72
CA MET A 542 -2.65 -25.00 -2.06
C MET A 542 -1.27 -24.42 -1.75
N MET A 543 -0.81 -23.50 -2.59
CA MET A 543 0.46 -22.82 -2.38
C MET A 543 0.30 -21.65 -1.40
N PRO A 544 1.04 -21.62 -0.27
CA PRO A 544 0.98 -20.52 0.68
C PRO A 544 1.65 -19.25 0.14
N ILE A 545 1.08 -18.10 0.50
CA ILE A 545 1.67 -16.78 0.28
C ILE A 545 2.66 -16.50 1.43
N LEU A 546 3.84 -15.99 1.12
CA LEU A 546 4.91 -15.76 2.10
C LEU A 546 4.52 -14.73 3.17
N ASN A 547 3.86 -13.65 2.76
CA ASN A 547 3.43 -12.54 3.62
C ASN A 547 1.99 -12.12 3.27
N PRO A 548 0.98 -12.96 3.61
CA PRO A 548 -0.41 -12.67 3.28
C PRO A 548 -0.94 -11.48 4.10
N LEU A 549 -1.93 -10.77 3.54
CA LEU A 549 -2.64 -9.71 4.26
C LEU A 549 -3.49 -10.25 5.43
N GLY A 550 -3.93 -11.51 5.33
CA GLY A 550 -4.71 -12.20 6.34
C GLY A 550 -4.96 -13.65 5.97
N GLU A 551 -5.58 -14.44 6.85
CA GLU A 551 -5.91 -15.85 6.59
C GLU A 551 -6.80 -16.03 5.36
N ASP A 552 -7.72 -15.08 5.13
CA ASP A 552 -8.66 -15.12 4.00
C ASP A 552 -8.00 -15.06 2.62
N THR A 553 -6.73 -14.64 2.56
CA THR A 553 -5.97 -14.46 1.33
C THR A 553 -4.58 -15.10 1.42
N SER A 554 -4.46 -16.19 2.21
CA SER A 554 -3.17 -16.78 2.57
C SER A 554 -2.65 -17.85 1.61
N VAL A 555 -3.47 -18.34 0.69
CA VAL A 555 -3.08 -19.38 -0.27
C VAL A 555 -3.58 -19.10 -1.69
N MET A 556 -2.91 -19.67 -2.69
CA MET A 556 -3.35 -19.64 -4.09
C MET A 556 -4.42 -20.71 -4.35
N ARG A 557 -5.49 -20.36 -5.07
CA ARG A 557 -6.60 -21.26 -5.40
C ARG A 557 -6.21 -22.38 -6.34
N THR A 558 -6.74 -23.58 -6.11
CA THR A 558 -6.58 -24.77 -6.95
C THR A 558 -7.82 -25.11 -7.78
N THR A 559 -8.94 -24.46 -7.54
CA THR A 559 -10.22 -24.55 -8.28
C THR A 559 -10.96 -23.21 -8.21
N LEU A 560 -11.82 -22.94 -9.20
CA LEU A 560 -12.65 -21.73 -9.24
C LEU A 560 -13.97 -21.89 -8.47
N VAL A 561 -14.35 -23.12 -8.12
CA VAL A 561 -15.68 -23.44 -7.56
C VAL A 561 -15.97 -22.70 -6.26
N PRO A 562 -15.09 -22.63 -5.23
CA PRO A 562 -15.39 -21.90 -3.99
C PRO A 562 -15.63 -20.40 -4.21
N GLY A 563 -14.83 -19.75 -5.08
CA GLY A 563 -15.01 -18.35 -5.44
C GLY A 563 -16.36 -18.10 -6.11
N MET A 564 -16.73 -18.98 -7.05
CA MET A 564 -18.03 -18.91 -7.71
C MET A 564 -19.19 -19.09 -6.71
N LEU A 565 -19.11 -20.06 -5.80
CA LEU A 565 -20.14 -20.27 -4.78
C LEU A 565 -20.31 -19.07 -3.86
N SER A 566 -19.21 -18.48 -3.43
CA SER A 566 -19.22 -17.25 -2.60
C SER A 566 -19.88 -16.08 -3.34
N THR A 567 -19.60 -15.92 -4.63
CA THR A 567 -20.21 -14.86 -5.45
C THR A 567 -21.70 -15.11 -5.69
N LEU A 568 -22.11 -16.35 -5.92
CA LEU A 568 -23.53 -16.71 -6.00
C LEU A 568 -24.26 -16.43 -4.68
N ALA A 569 -23.67 -16.84 -3.55
CA ALA A 569 -24.21 -16.58 -2.21
C ALA A 569 -24.36 -15.07 -1.94
N LEU A 570 -23.34 -14.27 -2.28
CA LEU A 570 -23.41 -12.81 -2.17
C LEU A 570 -24.58 -12.21 -2.94
N ASN A 571 -24.80 -12.67 -4.18
CA ASN A 571 -25.93 -12.21 -5.01
C ASN A 571 -27.29 -12.62 -4.42
N MET A 572 -27.40 -13.86 -3.90
CA MET A 572 -28.61 -14.31 -3.22
C MET A 572 -28.94 -13.45 -2.00
N ASN A 573 -27.92 -13.18 -1.16
CA ASN A 573 -28.06 -12.39 0.07
C ASN A 573 -28.38 -10.91 -0.21
N ARG A 574 -28.05 -10.41 -1.39
CA ARG A 574 -28.43 -9.07 -1.87
C ARG A 574 -29.82 -9.03 -2.55
N GLY A 575 -30.57 -10.13 -2.51
CA GLY A 575 -31.94 -10.20 -3.02
C GLY A 575 -32.06 -10.39 -4.53
N ASN A 576 -30.97 -10.74 -5.24
CA ASN A 576 -31.09 -11.10 -6.64
C ASN A 576 -31.77 -12.47 -6.78
N GLU A 577 -32.90 -12.54 -7.48
CA GLU A 577 -33.69 -13.76 -7.62
C GLU A 577 -33.06 -14.80 -8.55
N THR A 578 -32.21 -14.38 -9.47
CA THR A 578 -31.52 -15.23 -10.44
C THR A 578 -30.13 -14.70 -10.75
N ALA A 579 -29.21 -15.60 -11.06
CA ALA A 579 -27.90 -15.24 -11.59
C ALA A 579 -27.42 -16.29 -12.60
N ARG A 580 -26.70 -15.85 -13.60
CA ARG A 580 -25.89 -16.65 -14.53
C ARG A 580 -24.53 -15.99 -14.66
N LEU A 581 -23.55 -16.58 -13.99
CA LEU A 581 -22.21 -16.01 -13.84
C LEU A 581 -21.17 -16.94 -14.44
N TYR A 582 -20.09 -16.37 -14.96
CA TYR A 582 -18.93 -17.14 -15.36
C TYR A 582 -17.64 -16.45 -14.94
N GLU A 583 -16.61 -17.26 -14.66
CA GLU A 583 -15.24 -16.81 -14.43
C GLU A 583 -14.28 -17.61 -15.31
N ALA A 584 -13.46 -16.92 -16.12
CA ALA A 584 -12.42 -17.51 -16.94
C ALA A 584 -11.05 -17.04 -16.42
N SER A 585 -10.38 -17.88 -15.64
CA SER A 585 -9.21 -17.48 -14.83
C SER A 585 -8.27 -18.64 -14.56
N ALA A 586 -7.06 -18.32 -14.07
CA ALA A 586 -6.08 -19.34 -13.68
C ALA A 586 -6.38 -19.95 -12.32
N VAL A 587 -6.03 -21.24 -12.21
CA VAL A 587 -5.79 -21.97 -10.96
C VAL A 587 -4.34 -22.42 -10.89
N PHE A 588 -3.82 -22.68 -9.72
CA PHE A 588 -2.40 -22.87 -9.46
C PHE A 588 -2.14 -24.26 -8.89
N ASP A 589 -1.39 -25.07 -9.62
CA ASP A 589 -1.01 -26.42 -9.21
C ASP A 589 0.45 -26.44 -8.73
N PRO A 590 0.70 -26.70 -7.44
CA PRO A 590 2.05 -26.77 -6.90
C PRO A 590 2.79 -28.09 -7.18
N ALA A 591 2.14 -29.09 -7.78
CA ALA A 591 2.70 -30.44 -7.94
C ALA A 591 4.06 -30.48 -8.66
N HIS A 592 4.35 -29.50 -9.50
CA HIS A 592 5.61 -29.40 -10.26
C HIS A 592 6.50 -28.24 -9.80
N ARG A 593 6.20 -27.62 -8.63
CA ARG A 593 6.99 -26.52 -8.09
C ARG A 593 8.34 -27.05 -7.59
N THR A 594 9.44 -26.41 -8.05
CA THR A 594 10.78 -26.52 -7.46
C THR A 594 11.21 -25.13 -7.00
N GLU A 595 12.37 -25.01 -6.33
CA GLU A 595 12.94 -23.70 -5.97
C GLU A 595 13.20 -22.82 -7.21
N GLU A 596 13.43 -23.42 -8.37
CA GLU A 596 13.71 -22.77 -9.65
C GLU A 596 12.45 -22.58 -10.52
N ASN A 597 11.37 -23.33 -10.29
CA ASN A 597 10.17 -23.34 -11.13
C ASN A 597 8.94 -22.83 -10.38
N LEU A 598 8.20 -21.95 -11.04
CA LEU A 598 6.89 -21.49 -10.57
C LEU A 598 5.83 -22.61 -10.67
N PRO A 599 4.71 -22.51 -9.91
CA PRO A 599 3.59 -23.45 -10.04
C PRO A 599 2.99 -23.42 -11.44
N THR A 600 2.38 -24.52 -11.85
CA THR A 600 1.67 -24.58 -13.13
C THR A 600 0.37 -23.76 -13.05
N GLU A 601 0.20 -22.83 -13.98
CA GLU A 601 -1.03 -22.05 -14.14
C GLU A 601 -1.94 -22.72 -15.18
N THR A 602 -3.05 -23.31 -14.73
CA THR A 602 -4.05 -23.90 -15.62
C THR A 602 -5.22 -22.93 -15.79
N GLN A 603 -5.58 -22.62 -17.04
CA GLN A 603 -6.74 -21.78 -17.34
C GLN A 603 -8.01 -22.59 -17.25
N LYS A 604 -8.90 -22.20 -16.32
CA LYS A 604 -10.21 -22.81 -16.14
C LYS A 604 -11.34 -21.85 -16.43
N LEU A 605 -12.51 -22.41 -16.69
CA LEU A 605 -13.76 -21.71 -16.79
C LEU A 605 -14.73 -22.30 -15.77
N CYS A 606 -15.32 -21.47 -14.94
CA CYS A 606 -16.37 -21.87 -14.03
C CYS A 606 -17.67 -21.16 -14.40
N LEU A 607 -18.74 -21.92 -14.59
CA LEU A 607 -20.09 -21.41 -14.74
C LEU A 607 -20.83 -21.59 -13.43
N GLY A 608 -21.58 -20.59 -13.00
CA GLY A 608 -22.42 -20.66 -11.80
C GLY A 608 -23.79 -20.05 -12.06
N MET A 609 -24.85 -20.72 -11.64
CA MET A 609 -26.20 -20.22 -11.83
C MET A 609 -27.19 -20.67 -10.77
N TYR A 610 -28.18 -19.85 -10.54
CA TYR A 610 -29.38 -20.16 -9.76
C TYR A 610 -30.59 -19.35 -10.28
N GLY A 611 -31.78 -19.78 -9.93
CA GLY A 611 -33.03 -19.13 -10.31
C GLY A 611 -34.16 -20.14 -10.47
N LYS A 612 -35.43 -19.65 -10.64
CA LYS A 612 -36.63 -20.49 -10.77
C LYS A 612 -36.59 -21.38 -12.01
N ASP A 613 -36.01 -20.87 -13.13
CA ASP A 613 -35.94 -21.57 -14.40
C ASP A 613 -34.54 -22.16 -14.67
N VAL A 614 -33.80 -22.47 -13.60
CA VAL A 614 -32.45 -23.03 -13.69
C VAL A 614 -32.45 -24.43 -13.05
N ASP A 615 -32.00 -25.41 -13.84
CA ASP A 615 -31.89 -26.80 -13.44
C ASP A 615 -30.54 -27.42 -13.91
N PHE A 616 -30.39 -28.73 -13.69
CA PHE A 616 -29.23 -29.48 -14.14
C PHE A 616 -29.02 -29.41 -15.67
N PHE A 617 -30.11 -29.47 -16.42
CA PHE A 617 -30.04 -29.45 -17.88
C PHE A 617 -29.64 -28.07 -18.40
N THR A 618 -30.00 -27.02 -17.71
CA THR A 618 -29.61 -25.64 -18.05
C THR A 618 -28.09 -25.45 -18.00
N VAL A 619 -27.43 -25.87 -16.90
CA VAL A 619 -25.97 -25.76 -16.76
C VAL A 619 -25.23 -26.69 -17.73
N ARG A 620 -25.77 -27.90 -17.94
CA ARG A 620 -25.25 -28.83 -18.93
C ARG A 620 -25.31 -28.25 -20.34
N ALA A 621 -26.47 -27.72 -20.77
CA ALA A 621 -26.63 -27.12 -22.09
C ALA A 621 -25.68 -25.93 -22.30
N ALA A 622 -25.44 -25.11 -21.28
CA ALA A 622 -24.45 -24.02 -21.35
C ALA A 622 -23.03 -24.54 -21.58
N ALA A 623 -22.61 -25.60 -20.87
CA ALA A 623 -21.30 -26.23 -21.06
C ALA A 623 -21.15 -26.89 -22.43
N GLU A 624 -22.16 -27.71 -22.86
CA GLU A 624 -22.17 -28.38 -24.18
C GLU A 624 -22.14 -27.36 -25.32
N ARG A 625 -22.78 -26.19 -25.16
CA ARG A 625 -22.77 -25.12 -26.16
C ARG A 625 -21.35 -24.58 -26.39
N ILE A 626 -20.53 -24.50 -25.36
CA ILE A 626 -19.12 -24.10 -25.48
C ILE A 626 -18.35 -25.13 -26.31
N PHE A 627 -18.48 -26.44 -25.96
CA PHE A 627 -17.81 -27.50 -26.68
C PHE A 627 -18.23 -27.57 -28.13
N ASN A 628 -19.54 -27.49 -28.41
CA ASN A 628 -20.10 -27.49 -29.77
C ASN A 628 -19.55 -26.30 -30.59
N ALA A 629 -19.45 -25.09 -29.99
CA ALA A 629 -18.88 -23.91 -30.66
C ALA A 629 -17.38 -24.07 -30.97
N MET A 630 -16.66 -24.93 -30.20
CA MET A 630 -15.27 -25.26 -30.44
C MET A 630 -15.06 -26.49 -31.32
N GLY A 631 -16.12 -27.10 -31.80
CA GLY A 631 -16.09 -28.31 -32.63
C GLY A 631 -15.67 -29.59 -31.84
N ILE A 632 -15.90 -29.59 -30.53
CA ILE A 632 -15.56 -30.70 -29.63
C ILE A 632 -16.85 -31.48 -29.33
N THR A 633 -16.84 -32.76 -29.68
CA THR A 633 -17.97 -33.66 -29.32
C THR A 633 -17.73 -34.20 -27.90
N THR A 634 -18.75 -34.13 -27.05
CA THR A 634 -18.66 -34.63 -25.67
C THR A 634 -19.71 -35.71 -25.40
N GLU A 635 -19.35 -36.65 -24.54
CA GLU A 635 -20.25 -37.66 -23.98
C GLU A 635 -20.51 -37.32 -22.49
N CYS A 636 -21.77 -37.45 -22.09
CA CYS A 636 -22.17 -37.18 -20.71
C CYS A 636 -22.24 -38.48 -19.92
N GLU A 637 -21.45 -38.60 -18.88
CA GLU A 637 -21.44 -39.73 -17.94
C GLU A 637 -21.76 -39.28 -16.51
N GLN A 638 -22.06 -40.23 -15.64
CA GLN A 638 -22.30 -39.97 -14.22
C GLN A 638 -21.01 -39.47 -13.58
N GLY A 639 -21.07 -38.33 -12.90
CA GLY A 639 -19.92 -37.77 -12.17
C GLY A 639 -19.73 -38.37 -10.78
N THR A 640 -18.54 -38.18 -10.22
CA THR A 640 -18.17 -38.68 -8.88
C THR A 640 -17.91 -37.59 -7.88
N GLU A 641 -17.81 -36.32 -8.32
CA GLU A 641 -17.49 -35.17 -7.46
C GLU A 641 -18.44 -35.07 -6.27
N VAL A 642 -17.89 -35.03 -5.04
CA VAL A 642 -18.64 -35.11 -3.78
C VAL A 642 -19.39 -33.83 -3.44
N TYR A 643 -18.93 -32.68 -3.92
CA TYR A 643 -19.60 -31.40 -3.68
C TYR A 643 -20.84 -31.17 -4.55
N TYR A 644 -21.13 -32.07 -5.49
CA TYR A 644 -22.40 -32.12 -6.22
C TYR A 644 -23.38 -33.12 -5.66
N HIS A 645 -24.66 -32.87 -5.87
CA HIS A 645 -25.74 -33.75 -5.50
C HIS A 645 -25.63 -35.09 -6.23
N PRO A 646 -25.65 -36.25 -5.56
CA PRO A 646 -25.34 -37.57 -6.17
C PRO A 646 -26.23 -37.94 -7.35
N GLY A 647 -27.50 -37.52 -7.34
CA GLY A 647 -28.45 -37.78 -8.43
C GLY A 647 -28.51 -36.71 -9.53
N ARG A 648 -27.73 -35.60 -9.41
CA ARG A 648 -27.73 -34.47 -10.34
C ARG A 648 -26.29 -33.96 -10.57
N ARG A 649 -25.40 -34.86 -10.93
CA ARG A 649 -23.99 -34.58 -11.25
C ARG A 649 -23.55 -35.38 -12.46
N ALA A 650 -22.67 -34.82 -13.25
CA ALA A 650 -22.12 -35.47 -14.45
C ALA A 650 -20.70 -35.02 -14.73
N VAL A 651 -20.05 -35.75 -15.58
CA VAL A 651 -18.83 -35.35 -16.30
C VAL A 651 -19.12 -35.31 -17.79
N LEU A 652 -18.51 -34.36 -18.49
CA LEU A 652 -18.45 -34.40 -19.95
C LEU A 652 -17.05 -34.89 -20.33
N LYS A 653 -17.00 -35.87 -21.23
CA LYS A 653 -15.77 -36.46 -21.72
C LYS A 653 -15.62 -36.24 -23.21
N HIS A 654 -14.38 -36.10 -23.68
CA HIS A 654 -14.00 -36.24 -25.06
C HIS A 654 -13.05 -37.44 -25.18
N GLY A 655 -13.52 -38.53 -25.76
CA GLY A 655 -12.84 -39.81 -25.61
C GLY A 655 -12.79 -40.26 -24.15
N ASP A 656 -11.58 -40.55 -23.64
CA ASP A 656 -11.39 -40.95 -22.24
C ASP A 656 -11.11 -39.76 -21.29
N GLU A 657 -10.91 -38.56 -21.83
CA GLU A 657 -10.55 -37.38 -21.05
C GLU A 657 -11.78 -36.62 -20.51
N ILE A 658 -11.77 -36.31 -19.19
CA ILE A 658 -12.78 -35.44 -18.56
C ILE A 658 -12.45 -33.99 -18.90
N VAL A 659 -13.35 -33.33 -19.64
CA VAL A 659 -13.19 -31.92 -20.05
C VAL A 659 -14.10 -30.94 -19.27
N CYS A 660 -15.09 -31.47 -18.55
CA CYS A 660 -15.97 -30.69 -17.68
C CYS A 660 -16.52 -31.53 -16.55
N VAL A 661 -16.62 -30.95 -15.37
CA VAL A 661 -17.38 -31.49 -14.22
C VAL A 661 -18.53 -30.53 -13.92
N LEU A 662 -19.73 -31.05 -13.71
CA LEU A 662 -20.93 -30.22 -13.51
C LEU A 662 -21.98 -30.87 -12.64
N GLY A 663 -22.81 -30.06 -12.01
CA GLY A 663 -23.92 -30.54 -11.20
C GLY A 663 -24.65 -29.50 -10.37
N GLU A 664 -25.68 -29.96 -9.68
CA GLU A 664 -26.32 -29.23 -8.57
C GLU A 664 -25.41 -29.31 -7.34
N ILE A 665 -25.19 -28.19 -6.67
CA ILE A 665 -24.39 -28.16 -5.44
C ILE A 665 -25.09 -28.97 -4.35
N HIS A 666 -24.31 -29.84 -3.69
CA HIS A 666 -24.80 -30.67 -2.60
C HIS A 666 -25.43 -29.83 -1.47
N PRO A 667 -26.56 -30.19 -0.89
CA PRO A 667 -27.21 -29.41 0.19
C PRO A 667 -26.26 -29.05 1.35
N ALA A 668 -25.44 -29.99 1.81
CA ALA A 668 -24.47 -29.75 2.90
C ALA A 668 -23.36 -28.77 2.50
N VAL A 669 -22.95 -28.71 1.23
CA VAL A 669 -21.98 -27.71 0.73
C VAL A 669 -22.65 -26.35 0.61
N ARG A 670 -23.88 -26.32 0.09
CA ARG A 670 -24.68 -25.12 -0.03
C ARG A 670 -24.88 -24.42 1.31
N GLU A 671 -25.16 -25.19 2.38
CA GLU A 671 -25.28 -24.69 3.75
C GLU A 671 -23.99 -24.02 4.25
N LYS A 672 -22.82 -24.62 3.97
CA LYS A 672 -21.51 -24.04 4.34
C LYS A 672 -21.19 -22.71 3.60
N PHE A 673 -21.85 -22.44 2.49
CA PHE A 673 -21.74 -21.19 1.74
C PHE A 673 -22.94 -20.24 1.96
N ASP A 674 -23.81 -20.50 2.92
CA ASP A 674 -24.99 -19.68 3.24
C ASP A 674 -25.91 -19.45 2.03
N MET A 675 -26.14 -20.50 1.22
CA MET A 675 -26.93 -20.43 -0.01
C MET A 675 -28.33 -21.01 0.22
N PRO A 676 -29.40 -20.18 0.29
CA PRO A 676 -30.76 -20.66 0.60
C PRO A 676 -31.43 -21.42 -0.57
N VAL A 677 -31.00 -21.14 -1.80
CA VAL A 677 -31.61 -21.75 -2.99
C VAL A 677 -30.64 -22.71 -3.68
N ARG A 678 -31.19 -23.60 -4.55
CA ARG A 678 -30.37 -24.52 -5.34
C ARG A 678 -29.47 -23.74 -6.30
N ALA A 679 -28.23 -24.17 -6.42
CA ALA A 679 -27.27 -23.64 -7.37
C ALA A 679 -26.64 -24.76 -8.19
N TYR A 680 -26.26 -24.42 -9.39
CA TYR A 680 -25.68 -25.31 -10.38
C TYR A 680 -24.36 -24.72 -10.86
N VAL A 681 -23.32 -25.55 -10.89
CA VAL A 681 -21.98 -25.13 -11.27
C VAL A 681 -21.40 -26.10 -12.28
N ALA A 682 -20.61 -25.58 -13.22
CA ALA A 682 -19.76 -26.37 -14.11
C ALA A 682 -18.33 -25.79 -14.11
N GLU A 683 -17.34 -26.63 -14.00
CA GLU A 683 -15.94 -26.24 -14.15
C GLU A 683 -15.34 -26.98 -15.36
N LEU A 684 -14.74 -26.21 -16.28
CA LEU A 684 -14.17 -26.68 -17.53
C LEU A 684 -12.68 -26.28 -17.57
N ASP A 685 -11.88 -27.07 -18.28
CA ASP A 685 -10.47 -26.76 -18.52
C ASP A 685 -10.28 -26.08 -19.89
N LEU A 686 -10.00 -24.74 -19.87
CA LEU A 686 -9.78 -23.98 -21.10
C LEU A 686 -8.47 -24.37 -21.81
N THR A 687 -7.49 -24.90 -21.06
CA THR A 687 -6.24 -25.35 -21.64
C THR A 687 -6.48 -26.62 -22.48
N GLN A 688 -7.27 -27.57 -21.95
CA GLN A 688 -7.69 -28.75 -22.70
C GLN A 688 -8.58 -28.37 -23.91
N ILE A 689 -9.53 -27.46 -23.72
CA ILE A 689 -10.37 -26.97 -24.82
C ILE A 689 -9.52 -26.35 -25.93
N ALA A 690 -8.48 -25.60 -25.61
CA ALA A 690 -7.56 -25.04 -26.59
C ALA A 690 -6.84 -26.11 -27.41
N ALA A 691 -6.45 -27.21 -26.77
CA ALA A 691 -5.77 -28.33 -27.42
C ALA A 691 -6.72 -29.19 -28.29
N LEU A 692 -7.95 -29.38 -27.84
CA LEU A 692 -8.94 -30.28 -28.48
C LEU A 692 -9.78 -29.59 -29.57
N ARG A 693 -9.84 -28.26 -29.59
CA ARG A 693 -10.67 -27.55 -30.55
C ARG A 693 -10.31 -27.87 -32.00
N THR A 694 -11.31 -28.08 -32.79
CA THR A 694 -11.16 -28.25 -34.23
C THR A 694 -11.46 -26.95 -34.96
N PRO A 695 -10.82 -26.63 -36.10
CA PRO A 695 -11.25 -25.52 -36.95
C PRO A 695 -12.72 -25.65 -37.27
N MET A 696 -13.43 -24.53 -37.35
CA MET A 696 -14.84 -24.54 -37.78
C MET A 696 -15.02 -25.46 -39.00
N GLY A 697 -15.87 -26.44 -38.83
CA GLY A 697 -15.97 -27.57 -39.71
C GLY A 697 -16.35 -27.21 -41.15
N THR A 698 -15.94 -28.05 -42.03
CA THR A 698 -16.41 -28.04 -43.42
C THR A 698 -17.95 -28.11 -43.46
N VAL A 699 -18.54 -27.29 -44.31
CA VAL A 699 -19.99 -27.34 -44.57
C VAL A 699 -20.36 -28.73 -45.06
N LYS A 700 -21.22 -29.42 -44.31
CA LYS A 700 -21.81 -30.66 -44.82
C LYS A 700 -22.74 -30.34 -45.99
N LEU A 701 -22.52 -31.05 -47.10
CA LEU A 701 -23.43 -30.91 -48.25
C LEU A 701 -24.84 -31.34 -47.84
N MET A 702 -25.86 -30.68 -48.42
CA MET A 702 -27.23 -31.07 -48.19
C MET A 702 -27.42 -32.52 -48.69
N PRO A 703 -28.09 -33.35 -47.89
CA PRO A 703 -28.38 -34.73 -48.30
C PRO A 703 -29.20 -34.81 -49.61
N LYS A 704 -28.81 -35.68 -50.47
CA LYS A 704 -29.51 -35.90 -51.75
C LYS A 704 -30.76 -36.74 -51.61
N TYR A 705 -30.77 -37.63 -50.59
CA TYR A 705 -31.85 -38.62 -50.44
C TYR A 705 -32.69 -38.30 -49.20
N PRO A 706 -34.01 -38.64 -49.21
CA PRO A 706 -34.91 -38.36 -48.10
C PRO A 706 -34.54 -39.14 -46.84
N ALA A 707 -34.81 -38.61 -45.66
CA ALA A 707 -34.74 -39.30 -44.39
C ALA A 707 -36.03 -40.04 -44.09
N VAL A 708 -35.94 -41.12 -43.34
CA VAL A 708 -37.06 -41.84 -42.77
C VAL A 708 -36.95 -41.83 -41.26
N SER A 709 -37.99 -41.37 -40.56
CA SER A 709 -38.09 -41.42 -39.10
C SER A 709 -38.80 -42.66 -38.60
N ARG A 710 -38.33 -43.25 -37.51
CA ARG A 710 -38.97 -44.33 -36.77
C ARG A 710 -38.92 -44.02 -35.28
N ASP A 711 -40.02 -44.14 -34.60
CA ASP A 711 -40.09 -43.97 -33.15
C ASP A 711 -40.18 -45.36 -32.49
N LEU A 712 -39.58 -45.49 -31.36
CA LEU A 712 -39.49 -46.72 -30.59
C LEU A 712 -39.65 -46.45 -29.11
N SER A 713 -40.63 -47.04 -28.46
CA SER A 713 -40.78 -46.96 -27.01
C SER A 713 -40.32 -48.26 -26.35
N LEU A 714 -39.37 -48.13 -25.46
CA LEU A 714 -38.78 -49.28 -24.76
C LEU A 714 -39.07 -49.22 -23.25
N VAL A 715 -39.48 -50.32 -22.66
CA VAL A 715 -39.60 -50.48 -21.22
C VAL A 715 -38.31 -51.13 -20.71
N MET A 716 -37.73 -50.59 -19.69
CA MET A 716 -36.47 -51.02 -19.11
C MET A 716 -36.43 -50.87 -17.59
N PRO A 717 -35.51 -51.47 -16.87
CA PRO A 717 -35.28 -51.20 -15.47
C PRO A 717 -35.04 -49.72 -15.20
N GLU A 718 -35.55 -49.20 -14.07
CA GLU A 718 -35.34 -47.78 -13.67
C GLU A 718 -33.84 -47.39 -13.58
N THR A 719 -32.99 -48.33 -13.21
CA THR A 719 -31.52 -48.17 -13.06
C THR A 719 -30.76 -48.14 -14.39
N THR A 720 -31.41 -48.55 -15.53
CA THR A 720 -30.71 -48.57 -16.82
C THR A 720 -30.33 -47.16 -17.27
N ALA A 721 -29.04 -46.93 -17.49
CA ALA A 721 -28.51 -45.68 -18.04
C ALA A 721 -28.84 -45.55 -19.51
N VAL A 722 -29.57 -44.49 -19.87
CA VAL A 722 -30.08 -44.28 -21.25
C VAL A 722 -28.96 -43.92 -22.25
N GLY A 723 -27.96 -43.15 -21.80
CA GLY A 723 -26.83 -42.74 -22.67
C GLY A 723 -26.05 -43.90 -23.25
N PRO A 724 -25.49 -44.81 -22.45
CA PRO A 724 -24.84 -46.02 -22.93
C PRO A 724 -25.74 -46.89 -23.81
N LEU A 725 -26.99 -47.07 -23.43
CA LEU A 725 -27.98 -47.83 -24.23
C LEU A 725 -28.14 -47.20 -25.63
N LEU A 726 -28.38 -45.88 -25.68
CA LEU A 726 -28.57 -45.19 -26.97
C LEU A 726 -27.32 -45.27 -27.84
N LYS A 727 -26.16 -45.22 -27.24
CA LYS A 727 -24.88 -45.33 -27.95
C LYS A 727 -24.66 -46.73 -28.57
N GLU A 728 -24.99 -47.79 -27.83
CA GLU A 728 -24.91 -49.14 -28.34
C GLU A 728 -25.96 -49.41 -29.44
N MET A 729 -27.18 -48.96 -29.25
CA MET A 729 -28.22 -49.01 -30.25
C MET A 729 -27.78 -48.29 -31.51
N SER A 730 -27.24 -47.08 -31.40
CA SER A 730 -26.79 -46.29 -32.55
C SER A 730 -25.63 -46.97 -33.29
N ARG A 731 -24.71 -47.57 -32.56
CA ARG A 731 -23.61 -48.34 -33.18
C ARG A 731 -24.14 -49.57 -33.93
N ALA A 732 -25.12 -50.28 -33.36
CA ALA A 732 -25.71 -51.47 -33.97
C ALA A 732 -26.47 -51.15 -35.26
N ALA A 733 -27.17 -50.00 -35.31
CA ALA A 733 -27.88 -49.54 -36.51
C ALA A 733 -26.95 -49.22 -37.70
N GLY A 734 -25.71 -48.89 -37.43
CA GLY A 734 -24.70 -48.66 -38.44
C GLY A 734 -24.82 -47.32 -39.18
N LYS A 735 -24.18 -47.28 -40.37
CA LYS A 735 -23.96 -45.99 -41.09
C LYS A 735 -25.25 -45.33 -41.67
N ILE A 736 -26.34 -46.04 -41.76
CA ILE A 736 -27.61 -45.47 -42.25
C ILE A 736 -28.37 -44.71 -41.17
N LEU A 737 -27.99 -44.82 -39.90
CA LEU A 737 -28.56 -43.98 -38.85
C LEU A 737 -27.91 -42.59 -38.90
N GLU A 738 -28.69 -41.56 -39.17
CA GLU A 738 -28.25 -40.18 -39.23
C GLU A 738 -28.33 -39.49 -37.86
N ASP A 739 -29.44 -39.73 -37.12
CA ASP A 739 -29.64 -39.15 -35.79
C ASP A 739 -30.49 -40.08 -34.89
N ALA A 740 -30.22 -40.01 -33.61
CA ALA A 740 -30.99 -40.73 -32.60
C ALA A 740 -31.14 -39.90 -31.34
N LYS A 741 -32.37 -39.69 -30.89
CA LYS A 741 -32.67 -38.92 -29.71
C LYS A 741 -33.76 -39.52 -28.87
N MET A 742 -33.62 -39.38 -27.55
CA MET A 742 -34.68 -39.61 -26.58
C MET A 742 -35.59 -38.39 -26.55
N PHE A 743 -36.89 -38.56 -26.55
CA PHE A 743 -37.84 -37.44 -26.51
C PHE A 743 -38.89 -37.54 -25.43
N ASP A 744 -39.10 -38.73 -24.80
CA ASP A 744 -40.03 -38.89 -23.71
C ASP A 744 -39.57 -39.96 -22.67
N VAL A 745 -39.94 -39.73 -21.42
CA VAL A 745 -39.73 -40.63 -20.30
C VAL A 745 -41.04 -40.81 -19.54
N TYR A 746 -41.59 -41.98 -19.60
CA TYR A 746 -42.85 -42.30 -18.96
C TYR A 746 -42.68 -43.29 -17.79
N ARG A 747 -43.34 -42.96 -16.70
CA ARG A 747 -43.44 -43.80 -15.51
C ARG A 747 -44.87 -43.90 -15.06
N SER A 748 -45.33 -45.11 -14.74
CA SER A 748 -46.67 -45.31 -14.19
C SER A 748 -46.68 -46.53 -13.28
N ALA A 749 -47.70 -46.60 -12.41
CA ALA A 749 -47.93 -47.76 -11.55
C ALA A 749 -48.19 -49.05 -12.34
N GLN A 750 -48.66 -48.94 -13.62
CA GLN A 750 -48.91 -50.08 -14.47
C GLN A 750 -47.61 -50.72 -15.04
N LEU A 751 -46.52 -49.91 -15.14
CA LEU A 751 -45.20 -50.41 -15.60
C LEU A 751 -44.40 -51.06 -14.44
N GLY A 752 -44.83 -50.79 -13.18
CA GLY A 752 -44.09 -51.17 -11.98
C GLY A 752 -43.18 -50.04 -11.53
N ALA A 753 -42.89 -49.97 -10.21
CA ALA A 753 -42.07 -48.90 -9.62
C ALA A 753 -40.56 -49.03 -9.99
N ASP A 754 -40.15 -50.19 -10.44
CA ASP A 754 -38.80 -50.56 -10.81
C ASP A 754 -38.49 -50.38 -12.30
N LYS A 755 -39.47 -49.89 -13.08
CA LYS A 755 -39.36 -49.76 -14.55
C LYS A 755 -39.73 -48.38 -15.04
N LYS A 756 -39.08 -47.99 -16.13
CA LYS A 756 -39.40 -46.78 -16.90
C LYS A 756 -39.60 -47.13 -18.36
N SER A 757 -40.41 -46.35 -19.07
CA SER A 757 -40.54 -46.42 -20.54
C SER A 757 -39.88 -45.20 -21.14
N ILE A 758 -38.98 -45.42 -22.08
CA ILE A 758 -38.27 -44.35 -22.81
C ILE A 758 -38.68 -44.39 -24.27
N ALA A 759 -39.05 -43.21 -24.82
CA ALA A 759 -39.33 -43.07 -26.25
C ALA A 759 -38.11 -42.44 -26.96
N PHE A 760 -37.70 -43.13 -28.00
CA PHE A 760 -36.63 -42.74 -28.90
C PHE A 760 -37.12 -42.46 -30.30
N SER A 761 -36.53 -41.46 -30.94
CA SER A 761 -36.72 -41.19 -32.37
C SER A 761 -35.42 -41.42 -33.11
N PHE A 762 -35.45 -42.22 -34.13
CA PHE A 762 -34.35 -42.60 -35.00
C PHE A 762 -34.58 -42.06 -36.42
N ILE A 763 -33.57 -41.36 -36.97
CA ILE A 763 -33.61 -40.84 -38.32
C ILE A 763 -32.62 -41.65 -39.17
N PHE A 764 -33.10 -42.32 -40.19
CA PHE A 764 -32.33 -43.11 -41.15
C PHE A 764 -32.22 -42.40 -42.48
N ARG A 765 -31.05 -42.44 -43.08
CA ARG A 765 -30.81 -41.89 -44.40
C ARG A 765 -29.70 -42.69 -45.15
N GLY A 766 -29.96 -42.98 -46.44
CA GLY A 766 -28.90 -43.56 -47.29
C GLY A 766 -27.95 -42.49 -47.82
N ALA A 767 -26.67 -42.83 -47.93
CA ALA A 767 -25.65 -41.95 -48.47
C ALA A 767 -25.70 -41.83 -49.99
N ASP A 768 -26.08 -42.88 -50.67
CA ASP A 768 -25.98 -43.05 -52.10
C ASP A 768 -27.32 -43.45 -52.81
N HIS A 769 -28.36 -43.79 -52.04
CA HIS A 769 -29.68 -44.14 -52.54
C HIS A 769 -30.77 -43.85 -51.49
N THR A 770 -32.06 -43.90 -51.92
CA THR A 770 -33.20 -43.86 -51.02
C THR A 770 -33.36 -45.22 -50.35
N LEU A 771 -33.39 -45.22 -48.98
CA LEU A 771 -33.48 -46.48 -48.21
C LEU A 771 -34.79 -47.21 -48.51
N THR A 772 -34.69 -48.52 -48.65
CA THR A 772 -35.81 -49.43 -48.72
C THR A 772 -36.38 -49.74 -47.35
N GLU A 773 -37.62 -50.21 -47.31
CA GLU A 773 -38.28 -50.65 -46.06
C GLU A 773 -37.52 -51.79 -45.40
N ASP A 774 -36.94 -52.70 -46.19
CA ASP A 774 -36.18 -53.85 -45.72
C ASP A 774 -34.87 -53.45 -45.03
N GLU A 775 -34.17 -52.42 -45.55
CA GLU A 775 -32.94 -51.86 -44.93
C GLU A 775 -33.25 -51.19 -43.59
N ILE A 776 -34.36 -50.45 -43.55
CA ILE A 776 -34.81 -49.78 -42.34
C ILE A 776 -35.22 -50.81 -41.26
N ASN A 777 -36.01 -51.82 -41.67
CA ASN A 777 -36.41 -52.91 -40.77
C ASN A 777 -35.21 -53.73 -40.23
N ALA A 778 -34.24 -53.99 -41.06
CA ALA A 778 -33.02 -54.70 -40.65
C ALA A 778 -32.21 -53.82 -39.67
N ALA A 779 -32.16 -52.49 -39.83
CA ALA A 779 -31.50 -51.61 -38.86
C ALA A 779 -32.32 -51.49 -37.55
N MET A 780 -33.65 -51.39 -37.63
CA MET A 780 -34.52 -51.44 -36.47
C MET A 780 -34.39 -52.73 -35.68
N GLN A 781 -34.27 -53.90 -36.34
CA GLN A 781 -34.04 -55.16 -35.63
C GLN A 781 -32.72 -55.13 -34.88
N LYS A 782 -31.65 -54.63 -35.47
CA LYS A 782 -30.34 -54.49 -34.76
C LYS A 782 -30.44 -53.57 -33.58
N LEU A 783 -31.19 -52.47 -33.66
CA LEU A 783 -31.50 -51.60 -32.51
C LEU A 783 -32.17 -52.37 -31.37
N LEU A 784 -33.17 -53.18 -31.71
CA LEU A 784 -33.89 -53.97 -30.73
C LEU A 784 -33.03 -55.07 -30.10
N ASP A 785 -32.20 -55.71 -30.89
CA ASP A 785 -31.27 -56.76 -30.42
C ASP A 785 -30.24 -56.16 -29.41
N ALA A 786 -29.78 -54.93 -29.71
CA ALA A 786 -28.89 -54.19 -28.80
C ALA A 786 -29.63 -53.75 -27.54
N ALA A 787 -30.85 -53.28 -27.67
CA ALA A 787 -31.67 -52.85 -26.50
C ALA A 787 -31.99 -54.04 -25.56
N ALA A 788 -32.23 -55.24 -26.15
CA ALA A 788 -32.52 -56.45 -25.36
C ALA A 788 -31.35 -56.84 -24.46
N GLN A 789 -30.10 -56.55 -24.83
CA GLN A 789 -28.92 -56.82 -23.99
C GLN A 789 -28.95 -55.98 -22.68
N HIS A 790 -29.64 -54.88 -22.69
CA HIS A 790 -29.87 -54.02 -21.54
C HIS A 790 -31.25 -54.24 -20.87
N GLN A 791 -31.89 -55.36 -21.11
CA GLN A 791 -33.24 -55.69 -20.61
C GLN A 791 -34.30 -54.67 -21.04
N ALA A 792 -34.06 -53.92 -22.11
CA ALA A 792 -35.02 -52.99 -22.67
C ALA A 792 -35.87 -53.68 -23.77
N VAL A 793 -37.17 -53.74 -23.55
CA VAL A 793 -38.14 -54.42 -24.42
C VAL A 793 -39.17 -53.43 -24.96
N ILE A 794 -39.73 -53.71 -26.17
CA ILE A 794 -40.77 -52.87 -26.78
C ILE A 794 -41.96 -52.74 -25.80
N ARG A 795 -42.43 -51.51 -25.64
CA ARG A 795 -43.68 -51.28 -24.92
C ARG A 795 -44.83 -51.78 -25.76
N SER A 796 -45.51 -52.85 -25.30
CA SER A 796 -46.73 -53.35 -25.88
C SER A 796 -47.91 -52.45 -25.65
#